data_769b40214eab2007adcde548482be514
#
_entry.id   769b40214eab2007adcde548482be514
#
_cell.length_a   1.000
_cell.length_b   1.000
_cell.length_c   1.000
_cell.angle_alpha   90.00
_cell.angle_beta   90.00
_cell.angle_gamma   90.00
#
_symmetry.space_group_name_H-M   'P 1'
#
loop_
_entity.id
_entity.type
_entity.pdbx_description
1 polymer ?
#
loop_
_entity_poly.entity_id
_entity_poly.type
_entity_poly.pdbx_seq_one_letter_code
_entity_poly.pdbx_strand_id
1 'polypeptide(L)'
;MKWLKRTAAAGMTAVMLFSCLPAAGAVQPGEELTRGETASILLEAATDYNADVTYGDILKGYPGGDLNEDGAVTRAQALVMLQRAFGGLPEPKGDNARSGYPAANFTDIPAWAQAELEDVLASGIVAGTSATTFSPDRKITKEQLELFLQRTYALEGSNLKDDFYATVNKEALDNSVIRPGYLGASAFYDLGAKVDEEIAGIIQERVDGGAKTEGEKKIVNFYRNILNIEARNAEGIAPIQPYLDAIDQAKTIEELMAVQNRVYEETGGTLFMGFGLNIDVKDNTAYTLLFDGITPSLGQGGYSTATPEQKAAYQTYVRTMLTLVGQSEAAASAAADTIWRVDAKIAAASLSNQELADVDKTYNIYTMEQLQAMFPRVDLEALFALTGLTQTNHIQVMDPGKLQAWAEIFDEGKTPDGLEILKTYARLYLAAGFGPALNEEFTEAGNAFSEAYMGSSGALSLEDSAAQYVQQVMSDYLGQAYVDRYFSAEAKADVEKMVQDILAVYRDRIETLDWMSETTKEKAIEKLDTVQINIGYPDDWDDTLKDVEILSAEQGGSFCDNLIAIQKGTNKLLAELQKTGVDENIWPMTTYTVNAGYLFTANSITFPAGILQEPFYDVDASYEENLGKVGYVIAHEITHAFDNNGAKYDENGNAVDWWTQEDYAAFQTLCEKVVKLYDGKESAPGITCNGALTLSENIADLGSVACLTEIESKRENPDYAALYTAMAEIWCSSYPRETRLYLAQADVHAPDKLRGSLVLQNFSEFYEAFDITEEDAMWLPPEERVVIW
;
A
#
# COMPACT_ATOMS: atom_id res chain seq x y z
N MET A 1 3.01 -24.78 6.69
CA MET A 1 2.06 -25.09 5.62
C MET A 1 1.02 -23.96 5.42
N LYS A 2 0.51 -23.34 6.51
CA LYS A 2 -0.53 -22.29 6.41
C LYS A 2 -0.03 -20.95 5.81
N TRP A 3 1.23 -20.55 6.02
CA TRP A 3 1.74 -19.26 5.46
C TRP A 3 1.83 -19.27 3.92
N LEU A 4 2.22 -20.38 3.32
CA LEU A 4 2.20 -20.52 1.85
C LEU A 4 0.81 -20.80 1.32
N LYS A 5 -0.07 -21.37 2.16
CA LYS A 5 -1.51 -21.33 1.91
C LYS A 5 -2.02 -19.88 1.93
N ARG A 6 -1.46 -19.01 2.81
CA ARG A 6 -1.74 -17.55 2.83
C ARG A 6 -1.33 -16.88 1.52
N THR A 7 -0.10 -17.11 1.04
CA THR A 7 0.37 -16.54 -0.24
C THR A 7 -0.36 -17.11 -1.44
N ALA A 8 -0.71 -18.39 -1.43
CA ALA A 8 -1.53 -19.00 -2.48
C ALA A 8 -2.97 -18.48 -2.43
N ALA A 9 -3.55 -18.33 -1.22
CA ALA A 9 -4.90 -17.81 -1.05
C ALA A 9 -5.05 -16.32 -1.43
N ALA A 10 -4.00 -15.53 -1.23
CA ALA A 10 -4.00 -14.09 -1.55
C ALA A 10 -3.69 -13.78 -3.03
N GLY A 11 -3.55 -14.81 -3.89
CA GLY A 11 -3.21 -14.60 -5.30
C GLY A 11 -1.84 -13.97 -5.51
N MET A 12 -1.00 -13.94 -4.47
CA MET A 12 0.35 -13.43 -4.62
C MET A 12 1.14 -14.44 -5.43
N THR A 13 1.26 -14.17 -6.72
CA THR A 13 2.37 -14.65 -7.51
C THR A 13 3.62 -14.40 -6.69
N ALA A 14 4.51 -15.40 -6.57
CA ALA A 14 5.88 -15.20 -6.11
C ALA A 14 6.69 -14.48 -7.22
N VAL A 15 6.11 -13.40 -7.74
CA VAL A 15 6.87 -12.31 -8.27
C VAL A 15 7.48 -11.71 -7.02
N MET A 16 8.80 -11.64 -6.94
CA MET A 16 9.45 -10.75 -6.00
C MET A 16 8.80 -9.39 -6.20
N LEU A 17 7.73 -9.11 -5.45
CA LEU A 17 7.30 -7.76 -5.24
C LEU A 17 8.53 -7.08 -4.70
N PHE A 18 9.04 -6.13 -5.47
CA PHE A 18 9.97 -5.15 -5.01
C PHE A 18 9.33 -4.42 -3.82
N SER A 19 9.27 -5.08 -2.67
CA SER A 19 9.31 -4.35 -1.45
C SER A 19 10.72 -3.76 -1.40
N CYS A 20 10.87 -2.56 -1.93
CA CYS A 20 11.96 -1.69 -1.53
C CYS A 20 11.76 -1.49 -0.03
N LEU A 21 12.25 -2.45 0.76
CA LEU A 21 12.45 -2.22 2.18
C LEU A 21 13.57 -1.19 2.25
N PRO A 22 13.32 -0.05 2.88
CA PRO A 22 14.37 0.95 3.04
C PRO A 22 15.43 0.37 3.95
N ALA A 23 16.67 0.40 3.56
CA ALA A 23 17.81 0.06 4.41
C ALA A 23 18.51 1.32 4.88
N ALA A 24 19.15 1.16 6.02
CA ALA A 24 19.81 2.18 6.76
C ALA A 24 20.81 3.02 5.94
N GLY A 25 20.47 4.26 5.75
CA GLY A 25 21.39 5.34 5.43
C GLY A 25 21.23 6.44 6.47
N ALA A 26 22.30 7.08 6.89
CA ALA A 26 22.23 8.22 7.81
C ALA A 26 21.23 9.25 7.26
N VAL A 27 20.31 9.67 8.11
CA VAL A 27 19.32 10.71 7.82
C VAL A 27 20.03 11.89 7.14
N GLN A 28 19.91 11.98 5.82
CA GLN A 28 20.11 13.26 5.16
C GLN A 28 18.86 14.09 5.49
N PRO A 29 19.00 15.35 5.94
CA PRO A 29 17.84 16.23 6.03
C PRO A 29 17.16 16.24 4.66
N GLY A 30 15.83 16.17 4.60
CA GLY A 30 15.08 16.27 3.36
C GLY A 30 15.61 17.41 2.48
N GLU A 31 15.58 17.25 1.18
CA GLU A 31 16.21 18.19 0.26
C GLU A 31 15.67 19.60 0.49
N GLU A 32 16.57 20.54 0.75
CA GLU A 32 16.21 21.94 0.99
C GLU A 32 15.68 22.55 -0.31
N LEU A 33 14.43 23.00 -0.29
CA LEU A 33 13.84 23.65 -1.45
C LEU A 33 14.62 24.91 -1.86
N THR A 34 14.75 25.12 -3.15
CA THR A 34 15.20 26.39 -3.69
C THR A 34 14.06 27.42 -3.70
N ARG A 35 14.41 28.69 -3.84
CA ARG A 35 13.43 29.78 -3.95
C ARG A 35 12.57 29.66 -5.22
N GLY A 36 13.17 29.19 -6.33
CA GLY A 36 12.48 28.94 -7.60
C GLY A 36 11.49 27.80 -7.52
N GLU A 37 11.88 26.65 -6.98
CA GLU A 37 11.01 25.50 -6.73
C GLU A 37 9.84 25.88 -5.82
N THR A 38 10.13 26.56 -4.70
CA THR A 38 9.08 27.05 -3.79
C THR A 38 8.08 27.95 -4.51
N ALA A 39 8.53 28.87 -5.35
CA ALA A 39 7.64 29.75 -6.10
C ALA A 39 6.76 28.99 -7.10
N SER A 40 7.31 27.96 -7.75
CA SER A 40 6.58 27.14 -8.72
C SER A 40 5.51 26.28 -8.03
N ILE A 41 5.84 25.65 -6.91
CA ILE A 41 4.87 24.87 -6.12
C ILE A 41 3.74 25.76 -5.60
N LEU A 42 4.07 26.95 -5.08
CA LEU A 42 3.08 27.88 -4.56
C LEU A 42 2.21 28.51 -5.66
N LEU A 43 2.75 28.71 -6.85
CA LEU A 43 1.98 29.21 -8.00
C LEU A 43 0.91 28.19 -8.42
N GLU A 44 1.30 26.92 -8.52
CA GLU A 44 0.37 25.84 -8.83
C GLU A 44 -0.70 25.69 -7.74
N ALA A 45 -0.27 25.67 -6.47
CA ALA A 45 -1.12 25.50 -5.32
C ALA A 45 -2.16 26.62 -5.11
N ALA A 46 -1.85 27.85 -5.55
CA ALA A 46 -2.71 29.01 -5.35
C ALA A 46 -3.65 29.31 -6.53
N THR A 47 -3.61 28.53 -7.61
CA THR A 47 -4.33 28.82 -8.86
C THR A 47 -5.84 28.96 -8.64
N ASP A 48 -6.44 28.14 -7.79
CA ASP A 48 -7.88 28.16 -7.51
C ASP A 48 -8.28 29.27 -6.52
N TYR A 49 -7.34 29.80 -5.75
CA TYR A 49 -7.57 30.86 -4.75
C TYR A 49 -7.23 32.25 -5.27
N ASN A 50 -6.30 32.36 -6.18
CA ASN A 50 -5.81 33.62 -6.75
C ASN A 50 -5.44 33.42 -8.22
N ALA A 51 -6.47 33.34 -9.06
CA ALA A 51 -6.34 33.05 -10.49
C ALA A 51 -5.44 34.04 -11.28
N ASP A 52 -5.24 35.25 -10.75
CA ASP A 52 -4.44 36.30 -11.39
C ASP A 52 -2.97 36.31 -10.90
N VAL A 53 -2.60 35.46 -9.95
CA VAL A 53 -1.25 35.43 -9.40
C VAL A 53 -0.24 34.95 -10.43
N THR A 54 0.89 35.62 -10.49
CA THR A 54 2.00 35.25 -11.36
C THR A 54 3.24 34.86 -10.58
N TYR A 55 4.12 34.07 -11.18
CA TYR A 55 5.41 33.72 -10.59
C TYR A 55 6.18 34.94 -10.05
N GLY A 56 6.15 36.08 -10.78
CA GLY A 56 6.78 37.33 -10.35
C GLY A 56 6.09 38.01 -9.17
N ASP A 57 4.83 37.68 -8.86
CA ASP A 57 4.15 38.17 -7.66
C ASP A 57 4.60 37.39 -6.43
N ILE A 58 4.87 36.13 -6.57
CA ILE A 58 5.32 35.24 -5.49
C ILE A 58 6.81 35.45 -5.18
N LEU A 59 7.66 35.33 -6.19
CA LEU A 59 9.12 35.46 -6.06
C LEU A 59 9.60 36.88 -6.33
N LYS A 60 9.90 37.60 -5.25
CA LYS A 60 10.51 38.92 -5.33
C LYS A 60 12.04 38.85 -5.17
N GLY A 61 12.75 39.65 -5.95
CA GLY A 61 14.21 39.77 -5.88
C GLY A 61 14.73 40.49 -4.64
N TYR A 62 16.01 40.32 -4.38
CA TYR A 62 16.77 41.10 -3.42
C TYR A 62 16.95 42.56 -3.87
N PRO A 63 17.35 43.48 -2.96
CA PRO A 63 17.76 44.81 -3.38
C PRO A 63 18.87 44.71 -4.43
N GLY A 64 18.57 45.15 -5.67
CA GLY A 64 19.46 44.98 -6.83
C GLY A 64 18.88 44.13 -7.96
N GLY A 65 17.69 43.47 -7.72
CA GLY A 65 16.92 42.76 -8.75
C GLY A 65 17.28 41.29 -8.97
N ASP A 66 18.26 40.75 -8.24
CA ASP A 66 18.61 39.33 -8.27
C ASP A 66 17.52 38.50 -7.59
N LEU A 67 16.95 37.52 -8.30
CA LEU A 67 15.92 36.60 -7.79
C LEU A 67 16.52 35.49 -6.92
N ASN A 68 17.79 35.11 -7.17
CA ASN A 68 18.48 34.00 -6.52
C ASN A 68 17.62 32.73 -6.47
N GLU A 69 17.13 32.29 -7.64
CA GLU A 69 16.19 31.17 -7.79
C GLU A 69 16.79 29.85 -7.28
N ASP A 70 18.06 29.61 -7.54
CA ASP A 70 18.80 28.40 -7.12
C ASP A 70 19.22 28.42 -5.62
N GLY A 71 18.97 29.52 -4.93
CA GLY A 71 19.31 29.63 -3.51
C GLY A 71 18.31 28.95 -2.61
N ALA A 72 18.77 28.16 -1.63
CA ALA A 72 17.89 27.48 -0.69
C ALA A 72 16.95 28.47 0.04
N VAL A 73 15.65 28.19 0.07
CA VAL A 73 14.63 29.04 0.67
C VAL A 73 14.66 28.95 2.17
N THR A 74 14.50 30.08 2.85
CA THR A 74 14.36 30.07 4.31
C THR A 74 12.88 29.98 4.71
N ARG A 75 12.62 29.53 5.95
CA ARG A 75 11.29 29.42 6.53
C ARG A 75 10.50 30.72 6.42
N ALA A 76 11.11 31.86 6.77
CA ALA A 76 10.44 33.16 6.62
C ALA A 76 10.16 33.50 5.15
N GLN A 77 11.10 33.20 4.23
CA GLN A 77 10.91 33.47 2.80
C GLN A 77 9.78 32.64 2.21
N ALA A 78 9.72 31.35 2.53
CA ALA A 78 8.67 30.45 2.02
C ALA A 78 7.27 30.89 2.49
N LEU A 79 7.13 31.25 3.75
CA LEU A 79 5.84 31.68 4.29
C LEU A 79 5.40 33.06 3.76
N VAL A 80 6.34 33.98 3.51
CA VAL A 80 6.05 35.23 2.80
C VAL A 80 5.63 34.96 1.35
N MET A 81 6.28 34.01 0.70
CA MET A 81 5.88 33.59 -0.66
C MET A 81 4.51 32.93 -0.68
N LEU A 82 4.18 32.11 0.31
CA LEU A 82 2.87 31.48 0.48
C LEU A 82 1.77 32.56 0.61
N GLN A 83 1.95 33.55 1.47
CA GLN A 83 0.99 34.64 1.61
C GLN A 83 0.78 35.43 0.32
N ARG A 84 1.84 35.68 -0.43
CA ARG A 84 1.76 36.35 -1.73
C ARG A 84 1.04 35.51 -2.77
N ALA A 85 1.25 34.20 -2.79
CA ALA A 85 0.63 33.27 -3.72
C ALA A 85 -0.89 33.25 -3.54
N PHE A 86 -1.37 33.15 -2.33
CA PHE A 86 -2.80 33.10 -2.04
C PHE A 86 -3.50 34.48 -2.08
N GLY A 87 -2.76 35.58 -2.25
CA GLY A 87 -3.33 36.95 -2.29
C GLY A 87 -3.91 37.46 -0.98
N GLY A 88 -3.53 36.86 0.10
CA GLY A 88 -4.06 36.92 1.45
C GLY A 88 -4.50 35.52 1.87
N LEU A 89 -4.44 35.21 3.14
CA LEU A 89 -4.86 33.90 3.62
C LEU A 89 -6.38 33.85 3.72
N PRO A 90 -7.04 32.71 3.40
CA PRO A 90 -8.45 32.52 3.71
C PRO A 90 -8.74 32.86 5.18
N GLU A 91 -9.84 33.56 5.45
CA GLU A 91 -10.26 33.80 6.82
C GLU A 91 -10.77 32.49 7.42
N PRO A 92 -10.30 32.09 8.63
CA PRO A 92 -10.80 30.91 9.31
C PRO A 92 -12.31 31.02 9.53
N LYS A 93 -13.05 29.98 9.14
CA LYS A 93 -14.50 29.91 9.33
C LYS A 93 -14.84 29.15 10.62
N GLY A 94 -15.83 29.70 11.37
CA GLY A 94 -16.38 29.06 12.56
C GLY A 94 -15.54 29.16 13.83
N ASP A 95 -15.93 28.43 14.86
CA ASP A 95 -15.32 28.48 16.22
C ASP A 95 -13.92 27.85 16.28
N ASN A 96 -13.48 27.22 15.18
CA ASN A 96 -12.18 26.57 15.04
C ASN A 96 -11.08 27.50 14.49
N ALA A 97 -11.26 28.83 14.58
CA ALA A 97 -10.18 29.75 14.32
C ALA A 97 -8.97 29.36 15.18
N ARG A 98 -7.88 28.93 14.54
CA ARG A 98 -6.66 28.60 15.28
C ARG A 98 -6.23 29.78 16.11
N SER A 99 -5.85 29.53 17.37
CA SER A 99 -5.20 30.54 18.19
C SER A 99 -3.84 30.82 17.58
N GLY A 100 -3.79 31.79 16.67
CA GLY A 100 -2.55 32.25 16.10
C GLY A 100 -1.64 32.87 17.16
N TYR A 101 -0.38 32.91 16.84
CA TYR A 101 0.63 33.55 17.66
C TYR A 101 0.89 34.97 17.13
N PRO A 102 0.69 36.04 17.92
CA PRO A 102 1.13 37.34 17.46
C PRO A 102 2.62 37.35 17.12
N ALA A 103 2.99 37.96 15.99
CA ALA A 103 4.39 38.06 15.57
C ALA A 103 5.30 38.67 16.65
N ALA A 104 4.72 39.53 17.50
CA ALA A 104 5.38 40.14 18.65
C ALA A 104 5.85 39.13 19.73
N ASN A 105 5.36 37.91 19.76
CA ASN A 105 5.80 36.86 20.66
C ASN A 105 7.18 36.31 20.30
N PHE A 106 7.63 36.50 19.05
CA PHE A 106 8.89 35.97 18.55
C PHE A 106 9.96 37.05 18.48
N THR A 107 11.09 36.78 19.11
CA THR A 107 12.18 37.76 19.24
C THR A 107 13.16 37.77 18.08
N ASP A 108 13.07 36.77 17.21
CA ASP A 108 14.00 36.49 16.11
C ASP A 108 13.43 36.73 14.70
N ILE A 109 12.18 37.16 14.55
CA ILE A 109 11.62 37.52 13.24
C ILE A 109 12.28 38.80 12.71
N PRO A 110 12.91 38.77 11.52
CA PRO A 110 13.56 39.94 10.95
C PRO A 110 12.54 41.02 10.55
N ALA A 111 12.92 42.29 10.70
CA ALA A 111 12.04 43.43 10.47
C ALA A 111 11.39 43.45 9.07
N TRP A 112 12.06 42.90 8.07
CA TRP A 112 11.51 42.82 6.70
C TRP A 112 10.34 41.83 6.57
N ALA A 113 10.27 40.82 7.45
CA ALA A 113 9.25 39.76 7.39
C ALA A 113 8.11 39.98 8.40
N GLN A 114 8.28 40.85 9.36
CA GLN A 114 7.29 41.03 10.44
C GLN A 114 5.89 41.35 9.96
N ALA A 115 5.75 42.29 9.03
CA ALA A 115 4.43 42.68 8.52
C ALA A 115 3.83 41.62 7.59
N GLU A 116 4.67 40.97 6.78
CA GLU A 116 4.20 39.94 5.83
C GLU A 116 3.91 38.59 6.48
N LEU A 117 4.44 38.34 7.70
CA LEU A 117 4.17 37.12 8.46
C LEU A 117 3.06 37.27 9.50
N GLU A 118 2.52 38.48 9.70
CA GLU A 118 1.52 38.72 10.75
C GLU A 118 0.25 37.89 10.51
N ASP A 119 -0.27 37.85 9.28
CA ASP A 119 -1.47 37.08 8.93
C ASP A 119 -1.20 35.58 8.98
N VAL A 120 -0.03 35.11 8.49
CA VAL A 120 0.39 33.69 8.55
C VAL A 120 0.48 33.18 9.97
N LEU A 121 1.02 33.98 10.87
CA LEU A 121 1.13 33.66 12.30
C LEU A 121 -0.25 33.75 12.98
N ALA A 122 -1.03 34.77 12.65
CA ALA A 122 -2.38 34.93 13.19
C ALA A 122 -3.34 33.81 12.76
N SER A 123 -3.17 33.27 11.55
CA SER A 123 -3.98 32.15 11.05
C SER A 123 -3.67 30.80 11.71
N GLY A 124 -2.54 30.69 12.40
CA GLY A 124 -2.10 29.44 13.02
C GLY A 124 -1.56 28.36 12.07
N ILE A 125 -1.37 28.69 10.78
CA ILE A 125 -0.75 27.76 9.79
C ILE A 125 0.64 27.33 10.28
N VAL A 126 1.34 28.21 10.97
CA VAL A 126 2.68 27.96 11.46
C VAL A 126 2.82 28.39 12.92
N ALA A 127 3.54 27.58 13.70
CA ALA A 127 3.92 27.88 15.07
C ALA A 127 5.41 28.25 15.15
N GLY A 128 5.86 28.78 16.28
CA GLY A 128 7.28 28.93 16.57
C GLY A 128 7.97 27.56 16.75
N THR A 129 9.29 27.56 16.66
CA THR A 129 10.11 26.40 17.05
C THR A 129 10.28 26.33 18.58
N SER A 130 9.90 27.39 19.27
CA SER A 130 9.68 27.46 20.71
C SER A 130 8.66 28.56 21.01
N ALA A 131 8.31 28.77 22.28
CA ALA A 131 7.38 29.84 22.72
C ALA A 131 7.81 31.26 22.29
N THR A 132 9.10 31.49 22.05
CA THR A 132 9.66 32.82 21.74
C THR A 132 10.57 32.84 20.52
N THR A 133 10.75 31.72 19.85
CA THR A 133 11.67 31.56 18.71
C THR A 133 10.90 31.04 17.49
N PHE A 134 11.04 31.73 16.38
CA PHE A 134 10.42 31.36 15.08
C PHE A 134 11.37 30.59 14.15
N SER A 135 12.68 30.82 14.30
CA SER A 135 13.74 30.27 13.44
C SER A 135 13.60 30.67 11.95
N PRO A 136 13.56 31.96 11.63
CA PRO A 136 13.25 32.50 10.30
C PRO A 136 14.26 32.08 9.22
N ASP A 137 15.52 31.90 9.59
CA ASP A 137 16.62 31.58 8.68
C ASP A 137 16.81 30.07 8.45
N ARG A 138 16.07 29.23 9.17
CA ARG A 138 16.09 27.78 8.95
C ARG A 138 15.62 27.47 7.54
N LYS A 139 16.36 26.62 6.82
CA LYS A 139 15.94 26.13 5.52
C LYS A 139 14.75 25.20 5.69
N ILE A 140 13.89 25.16 4.69
CA ILE A 140 12.74 24.27 4.71
C ILE A 140 12.85 23.23 3.62
N THR A 141 12.26 22.08 3.89
CA THR A 141 12.12 20.99 2.93
C THR A 141 10.77 21.08 2.22
N LYS A 142 10.60 20.25 1.19
CA LYS A 142 9.37 20.15 0.42
C LYS A 142 8.19 19.74 1.32
N GLU A 143 8.39 18.77 2.20
CA GLU A 143 7.38 18.26 3.14
C GLU A 143 6.89 19.37 4.10
N GLN A 144 7.80 20.24 4.53
CA GLN A 144 7.44 21.36 5.39
C GLN A 144 6.61 22.41 4.64
N LEU A 145 6.90 22.66 3.38
CA LEU A 145 6.08 23.54 2.53
C LEU A 145 4.69 22.95 2.31
N GLU A 146 4.61 21.66 2.02
CA GLU A 146 3.35 20.97 1.82
C GLU A 146 2.48 20.95 3.08
N LEU A 147 3.09 20.78 4.26
CA LEU A 147 2.38 20.92 5.52
C LEU A 147 1.79 22.34 5.69
N PHE A 148 2.51 23.38 5.28
CA PHE A 148 1.97 24.75 5.31
C PHE A 148 0.80 24.91 4.33
N LEU A 149 0.88 24.32 3.15
CA LEU A 149 -0.22 24.33 2.17
C LEU A 149 -1.46 23.59 2.68
N GLN A 150 -1.29 22.40 3.24
CA GLN A 150 -2.40 21.65 3.85
C GLN A 150 -3.12 22.49 4.92
N ARG A 151 -2.36 23.14 5.78
CA ARG A 151 -2.90 24.02 6.82
C ARG A 151 -3.58 25.26 6.25
N THR A 152 -3.10 25.75 5.10
CA THR A 152 -3.71 26.90 4.40
C THR A 152 -5.07 26.51 3.82
N TYR A 153 -5.17 25.36 3.18
CA TYR A 153 -6.44 24.86 2.67
C TYR A 153 -7.45 24.57 3.77
N ALA A 154 -6.99 24.06 4.92
CA ALA A 154 -7.83 23.79 6.07
C ALA A 154 -8.45 25.05 6.72
N LEU A 155 -8.02 26.28 6.35
CA LEU A 155 -8.64 27.51 6.83
C LEU A 155 -10.04 27.73 6.28
N GLU A 156 -10.35 27.25 5.07
CA GLU A 156 -11.67 27.44 4.43
C GLU A 156 -12.74 26.48 4.94
N GLY A 157 -12.36 25.27 5.40
CA GLY A 157 -13.26 24.27 5.93
C GLY A 157 -13.16 24.08 7.44
N SER A 158 -13.17 25.14 8.23
CA SER A 158 -12.78 25.12 9.63
C SER A 158 -13.90 24.74 10.63
N ASN A 159 -15.13 24.41 10.18
CA ASN A 159 -16.18 23.93 11.05
C ASN A 159 -16.73 22.55 10.60
N LEU A 160 -17.33 21.81 11.51
CA LEU A 160 -17.86 20.46 11.28
C LEU A 160 -18.87 20.40 10.13
N LYS A 161 -19.57 21.50 9.83
CA LYS A 161 -20.61 21.58 8.81
C LYS A 161 -20.06 21.84 7.42
N ASP A 162 -18.84 22.40 7.32
CA ASP A 162 -18.18 22.71 6.04
C ASP A 162 -17.11 21.68 5.69
N ASP A 163 -16.31 21.23 6.66
CA ASP A 163 -15.34 20.14 6.48
C ASP A 163 -15.24 19.31 7.77
N PHE A 164 -16.04 18.28 7.84
CA PHE A 164 -16.13 17.40 9.00
C PHE A 164 -14.80 16.72 9.28
N TYR A 165 -14.19 16.12 8.26
CA TYR A 165 -12.92 15.42 8.38
C TYR A 165 -11.80 16.31 8.91
N ALA A 166 -11.60 17.47 8.30
CA ALA A 166 -10.53 18.38 8.72
C ALA A 166 -10.75 18.95 10.12
N THR A 167 -12.02 19.12 10.51
CA THR A 167 -12.34 19.67 11.84
C THR A 167 -12.16 18.63 12.94
N VAL A 168 -12.66 17.40 12.75
CA VAL A 168 -12.47 16.30 13.70
C VAL A 168 -10.98 15.99 13.87
N ASN A 169 -10.25 15.89 12.78
CA ASN A 169 -8.85 15.48 12.77
C ASN A 169 -7.84 16.62 12.93
N LYS A 170 -8.29 17.84 13.26
CA LYS A 170 -7.45 19.03 13.28
C LYS A 170 -6.18 18.87 14.12
N GLU A 171 -6.31 18.43 15.36
CA GLU A 171 -5.17 18.28 16.27
C GLU A 171 -4.19 17.20 15.77
N ALA A 172 -4.70 16.08 15.30
CA ALA A 172 -3.89 14.99 14.75
C ALA A 172 -3.16 15.43 13.48
N LEU A 173 -3.86 16.10 12.54
CA LEU A 173 -3.27 16.64 11.31
C LEU A 173 -2.21 17.72 11.60
N ASP A 174 -2.47 18.59 12.57
CA ASP A 174 -1.53 19.66 12.97
C ASP A 174 -0.23 19.12 13.59
N ASN A 175 -0.30 17.98 14.24
CA ASN A 175 0.82 17.33 14.92
C ASN A 175 1.39 16.14 14.14
N SER A 176 0.84 15.83 12.97
CA SER A 176 1.28 14.69 12.18
C SER A 176 2.75 14.82 11.77
N VAL A 177 3.49 13.74 11.91
CA VAL A 177 4.90 13.65 11.53
C VAL A 177 5.08 12.37 10.74
N ILE A 178 5.50 12.49 9.50
CA ILE A 178 5.83 11.34 8.68
C ILE A 178 7.16 10.76 9.17
N ARG A 179 7.14 9.50 9.56
CA ARG A 179 8.33 8.80 10.04
C ARG A 179 9.24 8.42 8.86
N PRO A 180 10.58 8.37 9.06
CA PRO A 180 11.49 7.87 8.04
C PRO A 180 11.07 6.48 7.55
N GLY A 181 11.11 6.27 6.23
CA GLY A 181 10.72 5.00 5.60
C GLY A 181 9.23 4.82 5.35
N TYR A 182 8.38 5.76 5.79
CA TYR A 182 6.94 5.70 5.55
C TYR A 182 6.50 6.68 4.46
N LEU A 183 5.42 6.32 3.76
CA LEU A 183 4.83 7.16 2.71
C LEU A 183 4.00 8.32 3.27
N GLY A 184 3.53 8.21 4.52
CA GLY A 184 2.66 9.18 5.17
C GLY A 184 2.57 8.95 6.68
N ALA A 185 1.74 9.73 7.34
CA ALA A 185 1.31 9.53 8.72
C ALA A 185 -0.20 9.23 8.72
N SER A 186 -0.62 8.17 9.38
CA SER A 186 -2.02 7.79 9.58
C SER A 186 -2.14 6.85 10.76
N ALA A 187 -3.37 6.58 11.21
CA ALA A 187 -3.63 5.57 12.25
C ALA A 187 -2.98 4.21 11.92
N PHE A 188 -3.05 3.78 10.66
CA PHE A 188 -2.44 2.54 10.20
C PHE A 188 -0.90 2.58 10.22
N TYR A 189 -0.29 3.66 9.71
CA TYR A 189 1.18 3.80 9.71
C TYR A 189 1.75 3.95 11.11
N ASP A 190 1.09 4.73 11.97
CA ASP A 190 1.57 4.95 13.34
C ASP A 190 1.46 3.67 14.17
N LEU A 191 0.36 2.92 14.02
CA LEU A 191 0.23 1.61 14.65
C LEU A 191 1.20 0.61 14.04
N GLY A 192 1.37 0.59 12.71
CA GLY A 192 2.35 -0.27 12.04
C GLY A 192 3.75 -0.06 12.57
N ALA A 193 4.18 1.20 12.71
CA ALA A 193 5.47 1.55 13.30
C ALA A 193 5.62 1.09 14.75
N LYS A 194 4.55 1.23 15.57
CA LYS A 194 4.54 0.69 16.94
C LYS A 194 4.72 -0.82 16.96
N VAL A 195 4.01 -1.55 16.10
CA VAL A 195 4.12 -3.01 15.98
C VAL A 195 5.52 -3.41 15.50
N ASP A 196 6.10 -2.67 14.54
CA ASP A 196 7.47 -2.90 14.09
C ASP A 196 8.48 -2.73 15.23
N GLU A 197 8.34 -1.68 16.07
CA GLU A 197 9.15 -1.47 17.26
C GLU A 197 8.98 -2.61 18.29
N GLU A 198 7.76 -3.09 18.51
CA GLU A 198 7.45 -4.21 19.41
C GLU A 198 8.10 -5.52 18.93
N ILE A 199 8.02 -5.82 17.64
CA ILE A 199 8.66 -7.00 17.05
C ILE A 199 10.19 -6.86 17.06
N ALA A 200 10.73 -5.68 16.75
CA ALA A 200 12.17 -5.42 16.85
C ALA A 200 12.68 -5.65 18.28
N GLY A 201 11.90 -5.23 19.29
CA GLY A 201 12.16 -5.53 20.70
C GLY A 201 12.17 -7.02 20.99
N ILE A 202 11.22 -7.78 20.44
CA ILE A 202 11.18 -9.26 20.55
C ILE A 202 12.43 -9.88 19.92
N ILE A 203 12.87 -9.42 18.75
CA ILE A 203 14.08 -9.91 18.07
C ILE A 203 15.33 -9.59 18.92
N GLN A 204 15.46 -8.33 19.38
CA GLN A 204 16.62 -7.87 20.16
C GLN A 204 16.78 -8.65 21.47
N GLU A 205 15.69 -8.96 22.19
CA GLU A 205 15.75 -9.80 23.39
C GLU A 205 16.36 -11.18 23.12
N ARG A 206 16.07 -11.77 21.95
CA ARG A 206 16.63 -13.07 21.55
C ARG A 206 18.11 -12.95 21.19
N VAL A 207 18.49 -11.84 20.58
CA VAL A 207 19.88 -11.52 20.26
C VAL A 207 20.71 -11.39 21.52
N ASP A 208 20.21 -10.70 22.55
CA ASP A 208 20.91 -10.41 23.81
C ASP A 208 20.82 -11.57 24.82
N GLY A 209 19.64 -12.15 24.96
CA GLY A 209 19.36 -13.21 25.94
C GLY A 209 19.79 -14.61 25.50
N GLY A 210 20.17 -14.78 24.24
CA GLY A 210 20.49 -16.04 23.61
C GLY A 210 19.26 -16.85 23.19
N ALA A 211 19.31 -17.38 21.98
CA ALA A 211 18.25 -18.19 21.39
C ALA A 211 18.12 -19.53 22.11
N LYS A 212 16.91 -19.91 22.48
CA LYS A 212 16.58 -21.13 23.25
C LYS A 212 16.02 -22.24 22.36
N THR A 213 15.30 -21.88 21.32
CA THR A 213 14.68 -22.81 20.37
C THR A 213 15.36 -22.75 19.01
N GLU A 214 15.10 -23.71 18.13
CA GLU A 214 15.62 -23.68 16.76
C GLU A 214 15.05 -22.50 15.97
N GLY A 215 13.77 -22.17 16.13
CA GLY A 215 13.16 -20.98 15.51
C GLY A 215 13.84 -19.68 15.95
N GLU A 216 14.11 -19.51 17.27
CA GLU A 216 14.84 -18.34 17.78
C GLU A 216 16.27 -18.26 17.23
N LYS A 217 16.95 -19.41 17.04
CA LYS A 217 18.29 -19.43 16.42
C LYS A 217 18.24 -18.96 14.97
N LYS A 218 17.21 -19.40 14.20
CA LYS A 218 17.01 -18.95 12.83
C LYS A 218 16.83 -17.44 12.77
N ILE A 219 15.97 -16.86 13.64
CA ILE A 219 15.78 -15.41 13.77
C ILE A 219 17.11 -14.70 14.01
N VAL A 220 17.86 -15.12 15.06
CA VAL A 220 19.10 -14.47 15.45
C VAL A 220 20.17 -14.57 14.37
N ASN A 221 20.32 -15.74 13.73
CA ASN A 221 21.29 -15.95 12.67
C ASN A 221 20.97 -15.07 11.45
N PHE A 222 19.71 -15.05 11.03
CA PHE A 222 19.28 -14.26 9.88
C PHE A 222 19.43 -12.76 10.14
N TYR A 223 18.94 -12.26 11.28
CA TYR A 223 19.05 -10.86 11.68
C TYR A 223 20.51 -10.40 11.71
N ARG A 224 21.42 -11.16 12.34
CA ARG A 224 22.84 -10.83 12.40
C ARG A 224 23.52 -10.84 11.04
N ASN A 225 23.11 -11.73 10.14
CA ASN A 225 23.66 -11.75 8.78
C ASN A 225 23.20 -10.54 7.94
N ILE A 226 21.98 -10.07 8.15
CA ILE A 226 21.51 -8.82 7.53
C ILE A 226 22.36 -7.63 8.01
N LEU A 227 22.60 -7.54 9.33
CA LEU A 227 23.40 -6.45 9.93
C LEU A 227 24.89 -6.49 9.57
N ASN A 228 25.38 -7.58 9.02
CA ASN A 228 26.80 -7.73 8.70
C ASN A 228 27.17 -7.02 7.38
N ILE A 229 27.00 -5.70 7.35
CA ILE A 229 27.24 -4.86 6.18
C ILE A 229 28.70 -4.96 5.71
N GLU A 230 29.67 -5.08 6.64
CA GLU A 230 31.08 -5.23 6.28
C GLU A 230 31.29 -6.48 5.41
N ALA A 231 30.73 -7.62 5.79
CA ALA A 231 30.83 -8.85 5.00
C ALA A 231 30.08 -8.72 3.67
N ARG A 232 28.87 -8.15 3.67
CA ARG A 232 28.06 -7.94 2.46
C ARG A 232 28.80 -7.02 1.46
N ASN A 233 29.38 -5.91 1.92
CA ASN A 233 30.16 -4.99 1.08
C ASN A 233 31.45 -5.65 0.57
N ALA A 234 32.09 -6.50 1.37
CA ALA A 234 33.28 -7.24 0.94
C ALA A 234 32.95 -8.32 -0.12
N GLU A 235 31.80 -8.97 -0.01
CA GLU A 235 31.31 -9.97 -0.96
C GLU A 235 30.83 -9.33 -2.28
N GLY A 236 30.19 -8.16 -2.18
CA GLY A 236 29.67 -7.40 -3.32
C GLY A 236 28.70 -8.22 -4.17
N ILE A 237 28.92 -8.28 -5.47
CA ILE A 237 28.09 -9.05 -6.42
C ILE A 237 28.56 -10.49 -6.64
N ALA A 238 29.59 -10.97 -5.89
CA ALA A 238 30.13 -12.31 -6.08
C ALA A 238 29.08 -13.42 -6.04
N PRO A 239 28.03 -13.39 -5.19
CA PRO A 239 26.99 -14.40 -5.17
C PRO A 239 26.22 -14.56 -6.48
N ILE A 240 26.04 -13.48 -7.23
CA ILE A 240 25.29 -13.48 -8.50
C ILE A 240 26.19 -13.43 -9.75
N GLN A 241 27.51 -13.21 -9.57
CA GLN A 241 28.46 -13.08 -10.70
C GLN A 241 28.43 -14.28 -11.65
N PRO A 242 28.35 -15.55 -11.19
CA PRO A 242 28.30 -16.71 -12.09
C PRO A 242 27.07 -16.71 -13.02
N TYR A 243 25.96 -16.10 -12.60
CA TYR A 243 24.75 -15.97 -13.41
C TYR A 243 24.87 -14.81 -14.37
N LEU A 244 25.45 -13.67 -13.95
CA LEU A 244 25.73 -12.53 -14.83
C LEU A 244 26.68 -12.94 -15.97
N ASP A 245 27.74 -13.68 -15.67
CA ASP A 245 28.66 -14.21 -16.66
C ASP A 245 27.97 -15.15 -17.66
N ALA A 246 27.04 -16.00 -17.17
CA ALA A 246 26.28 -16.89 -18.02
C ALA A 246 25.27 -16.14 -18.92
N ILE A 247 24.61 -15.10 -18.40
CA ILE A 247 23.76 -14.20 -19.21
C ILE A 247 24.58 -13.55 -20.31
N ASP A 248 25.77 -13.04 -20.00
CA ASP A 248 26.63 -12.38 -20.99
C ASP A 248 27.10 -13.32 -22.09
N GLN A 249 27.35 -14.58 -21.78
CA GLN A 249 27.82 -15.61 -22.70
C GLN A 249 26.69 -16.18 -23.58
N ALA A 250 25.43 -16.09 -23.18
CA ALA A 250 24.31 -16.61 -23.93
C ALA A 250 24.20 -15.92 -25.30
N LYS A 251 24.04 -16.70 -26.37
CA LYS A 251 23.96 -16.25 -27.77
C LYS A 251 22.61 -16.52 -28.40
N THR A 252 21.76 -17.28 -27.72
CA THR A 252 20.42 -17.65 -28.18
C THR A 252 19.44 -17.59 -26.99
N ILE A 253 18.16 -17.57 -27.27
CA ILE A 253 17.10 -17.63 -26.24
C ILE A 253 17.23 -18.95 -25.46
N GLU A 254 17.48 -20.05 -26.13
CA GLU A 254 17.62 -21.38 -25.53
C GLU A 254 18.78 -21.39 -24.50
N GLU A 255 19.92 -20.79 -24.84
CA GLU A 255 21.03 -20.65 -23.92
C GLU A 255 20.66 -19.73 -22.72
N LEU A 256 19.92 -18.64 -22.98
CA LEU A 256 19.47 -17.73 -21.93
C LEU A 256 18.44 -18.40 -21.01
N MET A 257 17.56 -19.22 -21.54
CA MET A 257 16.61 -20.02 -20.76
C MET A 257 17.31 -21.11 -19.94
N ALA A 258 18.43 -21.66 -20.42
CA ALA A 258 19.24 -22.53 -19.59
C ALA A 258 19.83 -21.80 -18.37
N VAL A 259 20.15 -20.49 -18.51
CA VAL A 259 20.53 -19.67 -17.35
C VAL A 259 19.36 -19.46 -16.40
N GLN A 260 18.16 -19.16 -16.89
CA GLN A 260 16.91 -19.12 -16.10
C GLN A 260 16.73 -20.40 -15.27
N ASN A 261 16.83 -21.57 -15.92
CA ASN A 261 16.67 -22.86 -15.26
C ASN A 261 17.74 -23.08 -14.15
N ARG A 262 18.98 -22.74 -14.46
CA ARG A 262 20.08 -22.80 -13.49
C ARG A 262 19.86 -21.87 -12.29
N VAL A 263 19.41 -20.64 -12.52
CA VAL A 263 19.06 -19.70 -11.43
C VAL A 263 17.98 -20.32 -10.55
N TYR A 264 16.92 -20.88 -11.17
CA TYR A 264 15.84 -21.51 -10.41
C TYR A 264 16.34 -22.70 -9.57
N GLU A 265 17.11 -23.61 -10.17
CA GLU A 265 17.66 -24.79 -9.46
C GLU A 265 18.57 -24.41 -8.30
N GLU A 266 19.47 -23.45 -8.52
CA GLU A 266 20.49 -23.07 -7.54
C GLU A 266 19.94 -22.11 -6.48
N THR A 267 19.00 -21.23 -6.81
CA THR A 267 18.54 -20.15 -5.92
C THR A 267 17.04 -20.19 -5.60
N GLY A 268 16.23 -20.86 -6.40
CA GLY A 268 14.77 -20.79 -6.32
C GLY A 268 14.17 -19.55 -7.01
N GLY A 269 14.99 -18.61 -7.45
CA GLY A 269 14.56 -17.38 -8.13
C GLY A 269 14.25 -17.56 -9.61
N THR A 270 13.60 -16.57 -10.23
CA THR A 270 13.27 -16.56 -11.66
C THR A 270 13.79 -15.28 -12.33
N LEU A 271 13.99 -15.33 -13.66
CA LEU A 271 14.45 -14.18 -14.46
C LEU A 271 13.36 -13.59 -15.35
N PHE A 272 12.43 -14.43 -15.85
CA PHE A 272 11.48 -14.03 -16.89
C PHE A 272 10.06 -14.52 -16.68
N MET A 273 9.87 -15.60 -15.96
CA MET A 273 8.59 -16.30 -15.84
C MET A 273 8.30 -16.63 -14.40
N GLY A 274 7.15 -16.19 -13.92
CA GLY A 274 6.65 -16.49 -12.60
C GLY A 274 5.79 -17.75 -12.59
N PHE A 275 5.93 -18.52 -11.53
CA PHE A 275 5.11 -19.69 -11.23
C PHE A 275 4.56 -19.58 -9.82
N GLY A 276 3.33 -19.98 -9.65
CA GLY A 276 2.72 -19.97 -8.33
C GLY A 276 1.58 -20.97 -8.24
N LEU A 277 0.99 -21.00 -7.07
CA LEU A 277 -0.27 -21.66 -6.79
C LEU A 277 -1.28 -20.62 -6.37
N ASN A 278 -2.52 -20.78 -6.83
CA ASN A 278 -3.67 -20.05 -6.31
C ASN A 278 -4.75 -21.06 -5.93
N ILE A 279 -5.66 -20.69 -5.03
CA ILE A 279 -6.89 -21.44 -4.86
C ILE A 279 -7.69 -21.30 -6.15
N ASP A 280 -8.15 -22.41 -6.71
CA ASP A 280 -9.01 -22.36 -7.89
C ASP A 280 -10.33 -21.68 -7.54
N VAL A 281 -10.60 -20.54 -8.13
CA VAL A 281 -11.80 -19.75 -7.84
C VAL A 281 -13.11 -20.44 -8.29
N LYS A 282 -13.05 -21.54 -9.08
CA LYS A 282 -14.22 -22.35 -9.45
C LYS A 282 -14.31 -23.65 -8.66
N ASP A 283 -13.26 -24.03 -7.95
CA ASP A 283 -13.20 -25.19 -7.04
C ASP A 283 -12.22 -24.87 -5.89
N ASN A 284 -12.70 -24.19 -4.87
CA ASN A 284 -11.88 -23.73 -3.75
C ASN A 284 -11.26 -24.85 -2.91
N THR A 285 -11.56 -26.13 -3.21
CA THR A 285 -10.91 -27.28 -2.57
C THR A 285 -9.58 -27.66 -3.25
N ALA A 286 -9.32 -27.08 -4.42
CA ALA A 286 -8.15 -27.36 -5.25
C ALA A 286 -7.25 -26.14 -5.44
N TYR A 287 -5.97 -26.38 -5.69
CA TYR A 287 -5.05 -25.37 -6.19
C TYR A 287 -4.96 -25.43 -7.71
N THR A 288 -4.95 -24.25 -8.35
CA THR A 288 -4.56 -24.09 -9.75
C THR A 288 -3.14 -23.55 -9.84
N LEU A 289 -2.44 -23.95 -10.93
CA LEU A 289 -1.13 -23.37 -11.23
C LEU A 289 -1.30 -21.97 -11.80
N LEU A 290 -0.52 -21.02 -11.29
CA LEU A 290 -0.35 -19.72 -11.93
C LEU A 290 0.87 -19.75 -12.84
N PHE A 291 0.72 -19.17 -14.02
CA PHE A 291 1.83 -18.85 -14.90
C PHE A 291 1.71 -17.40 -15.37
N ASP A 292 2.79 -16.65 -15.23
CA ASP A 292 2.83 -15.27 -15.64
C ASP A 292 4.20 -14.90 -16.23
N GLY A 293 4.21 -13.81 -16.98
CA GLY A 293 5.42 -13.15 -17.45
C GLY A 293 5.89 -12.06 -16.47
N ILE A 294 6.88 -11.31 -16.87
CA ILE A 294 7.34 -10.15 -16.10
C ILE A 294 6.23 -9.11 -16.00
N THR A 295 5.98 -8.64 -14.79
CA THR A 295 5.09 -7.51 -14.54
C THR A 295 5.93 -6.22 -14.58
N PRO A 296 5.52 -5.22 -15.39
CA PRO A 296 6.18 -3.91 -15.41
C PRO A 296 6.20 -3.28 -14.01
N SER A 297 7.35 -2.79 -13.57
CA SER A 297 7.59 -2.34 -12.18
C SER A 297 6.67 -1.22 -11.71
N LEU A 298 6.14 -0.38 -12.61
CA LEU A 298 5.25 0.72 -12.30
C LEU A 298 3.76 0.39 -12.48
N GLY A 299 3.43 -0.88 -12.70
CA GLY A 299 2.06 -1.30 -12.98
C GLY A 299 1.55 -0.84 -14.35
N GLN A 300 0.27 -1.11 -14.63
CA GLN A 300 -0.37 -0.81 -15.93
C GLN A 300 -0.43 0.71 -16.18
N GLY A 301 -0.86 1.50 -15.21
CA GLY A 301 -1.05 2.94 -15.34
C GLY A 301 0.26 3.75 -15.30
N GLY A 302 1.26 3.30 -14.52
CA GLY A 302 2.42 4.10 -14.18
C GLY A 302 3.24 4.63 -15.37
N TYR A 303 3.29 3.89 -16.48
CA TYR A 303 4.02 4.34 -17.66
C TYR A 303 3.29 5.39 -18.50
N SER A 304 1.98 5.47 -18.42
CA SER A 304 1.14 6.44 -19.14
C SER A 304 0.87 7.72 -18.35
N THR A 305 0.93 7.65 -17.03
CA THR A 305 0.59 8.75 -16.11
C THR A 305 1.82 9.37 -15.43
N ALA A 306 2.99 8.72 -15.51
CA ALA A 306 4.22 9.21 -14.90
C ALA A 306 4.58 10.64 -15.35
N THR A 307 4.91 11.49 -14.40
CA THR A 307 5.51 12.78 -14.67
C THR A 307 6.91 12.62 -15.28
N PRO A 308 7.47 13.65 -15.91
CA PRO A 308 8.86 13.61 -16.38
C PRO A 308 9.86 13.26 -15.28
N GLU A 309 9.63 13.72 -14.04
CA GLU A 309 10.45 13.48 -12.86
C GLU A 309 10.36 12.02 -12.43
N GLN A 310 9.15 11.47 -12.34
CA GLN A 310 8.93 10.05 -12.04
C GLN A 310 9.58 9.13 -13.07
N LYS A 311 9.44 9.47 -14.36
CA LYS A 311 10.15 8.76 -15.43
C LYS A 311 11.66 8.81 -15.26
N ALA A 312 12.22 9.99 -14.96
CA ALA A 312 13.65 10.17 -14.74
C ALA A 312 14.13 9.37 -13.51
N ALA A 313 13.34 9.33 -12.43
CA ALA A 313 13.62 8.53 -11.24
C ALA A 313 13.72 7.04 -11.58
N TYR A 314 12.73 6.49 -12.30
CA TYR A 314 12.76 5.09 -12.74
C TYR A 314 13.96 4.79 -13.64
N GLN A 315 14.23 5.64 -14.64
CA GLN A 315 15.37 5.46 -15.52
C GLN A 315 16.70 5.54 -14.78
N THR A 316 16.78 6.40 -13.77
CA THR A 316 17.97 6.49 -12.89
C THR A 316 18.15 5.22 -12.08
N TYR A 317 17.08 4.68 -11.49
CA TYR A 317 17.10 3.42 -10.77
C TYR A 317 17.61 2.26 -11.66
N VAL A 318 16.98 2.05 -12.82
CA VAL A 318 17.38 0.99 -13.77
C VAL A 318 18.86 1.15 -14.19
N ARG A 319 19.29 2.38 -14.49
CA ARG A 319 20.70 2.69 -14.84
C ARG A 319 21.63 2.33 -13.69
N THR A 320 21.31 2.74 -12.46
CA THR A 320 22.12 2.46 -11.27
C THR A 320 22.24 0.96 -11.04
N MET A 321 21.10 0.23 -11.02
CA MET A 321 21.09 -1.22 -10.83
C MET A 321 21.95 -1.96 -11.87
N LEU A 322 21.86 -1.58 -13.13
CA LEU A 322 22.67 -2.18 -14.22
C LEU A 322 24.15 -1.81 -14.11
N THR A 323 24.47 -0.61 -13.62
CA THR A 323 25.86 -0.20 -13.38
C THR A 323 26.48 -0.99 -12.23
N LEU A 324 25.73 -1.20 -11.15
CA LEU A 324 26.16 -2.01 -10.00
C LEU A 324 26.48 -3.46 -10.38
N VAL A 325 25.81 -4.02 -11.39
CA VAL A 325 26.12 -5.37 -11.93
C VAL A 325 27.12 -5.33 -13.10
N GLY A 326 27.92 -4.27 -13.22
CA GLY A 326 29.09 -4.21 -14.10
C GLY A 326 28.83 -3.68 -15.52
N GLN A 327 27.63 -3.18 -15.84
CA GLN A 327 27.39 -2.50 -17.12
C GLN A 327 28.06 -1.12 -17.13
N SER A 328 28.60 -0.71 -18.31
CA SER A 328 29.14 0.65 -18.44
C SER A 328 28.00 1.68 -18.35
N GLU A 329 28.26 2.87 -17.80
CA GLU A 329 27.29 3.95 -17.67
C GLU A 329 26.53 4.24 -18.98
N ALA A 330 27.24 4.24 -20.12
CA ALA A 330 26.61 4.47 -21.43
C ALA A 330 25.69 3.32 -21.85
N ALA A 331 26.05 2.07 -21.56
CA ALA A 331 25.21 0.91 -21.83
C ALA A 331 23.98 0.87 -20.90
N ALA A 332 24.17 1.13 -19.62
CA ALA A 332 23.11 1.16 -18.61
C ALA A 332 22.10 2.28 -18.90
N SER A 333 22.56 3.47 -19.33
CA SER A 333 21.66 4.57 -19.73
C SER A 333 20.82 4.21 -20.97
N ALA A 334 21.42 3.63 -22.00
CA ALA A 334 20.68 3.18 -23.20
C ALA A 334 19.72 2.02 -22.87
N ALA A 335 20.10 1.17 -21.93
CA ALA A 335 19.25 0.08 -21.43
C ALA A 335 18.03 0.63 -20.66
N ALA A 336 18.19 1.64 -19.81
CA ALA A 336 17.08 2.26 -19.08
C ALA A 336 16.02 2.85 -20.02
N ASP A 337 16.43 3.52 -21.09
CA ASP A 337 15.51 4.00 -22.14
C ASP A 337 14.78 2.84 -22.84
N THR A 338 15.47 1.73 -23.04
CA THR A 338 14.92 0.55 -23.70
C THR A 338 13.92 -0.15 -22.79
N ILE A 339 14.24 -0.38 -21.53
CA ILE A 339 13.36 -0.98 -20.51
C ILE A 339 12.10 -0.15 -20.36
N TRP A 340 12.20 1.17 -20.19
CA TRP A 340 11.03 2.05 -20.13
C TRP A 340 10.07 1.82 -21.31
N ARG A 341 10.59 1.76 -22.51
CA ARG A 341 9.78 1.59 -23.74
C ARG A 341 9.16 0.20 -23.83
N VAL A 342 9.87 -0.83 -23.41
CA VAL A 342 9.36 -2.21 -23.44
C VAL A 342 8.33 -2.40 -22.35
N ASP A 343 8.59 -1.94 -21.13
CA ASP A 343 7.65 -1.97 -20.02
C ASP A 343 6.36 -1.22 -20.37
N ALA A 344 6.46 -0.04 -21.00
CA ALA A 344 5.29 0.70 -21.45
C ALA A 344 4.47 -0.07 -22.52
N LYS A 345 5.12 -0.86 -23.39
CA LYS A 345 4.42 -1.74 -24.35
C LYS A 345 3.68 -2.86 -23.61
N ILE A 346 4.30 -3.51 -22.64
CA ILE A 346 3.67 -4.57 -21.83
C ILE A 346 2.52 -3.97 -21.00
N ALA A 347 2.76 -2.86 -20.30
CA ALA A 347 1.77 -2.17 -19.49
C ALA A 347 0.52 -1.77 -20.28
N ALA A 348 0.69 -1.29 -21.52
CA ALA A 348 -0.43 -0.96 -22.40
C ALA A 348 -1.28 -2.18 -22.84
N ALA A 349 -0.74 -3.38 -22.73
CA ALA A 349 -1.45 -4.62 -23.00
C ALA A 349 -2.00 -5.30 -21.74
N SER A 350 -1.60 -4.83 -20.56
CA SER A 350 -1.97 -5.39 -19.26
C SER A 350 -3.35 -4.92 -18.82
N LEU A 351 -3.99 -5.73 -17.99
CA LEU A 351 -5.20 -5.37 -17.28
C LEU A 351 -4.89 -4.23 -16.26
N SER A 352 -5.84 -3.32 -16.09
CA SER A 352 -5.80 -2.32 -15.02
C SER A 352 -6.02 -2.98 -13.65
N ASN A 353 -5.71 -2.28 -12.55
CA ASN A 353 -5.95 -2.76 -11.19
C ASN A 353 -7.44 -3.10 -10.97
N GLN A 354 -8.35 -2.28 -11.50
CA GLN A 354 -9.78 -2.57 -11.49
C GLN A 354 -10.13 -3.87 -12.21
N GLU A 355 -9.51 -4.12 -13.37
CA GLU A 355 -9.76 -5.34 -14.15
C GLU A 355 -9.12 -6.58 -13.52
N LEU A 356 -7.98 -6.43 -12.83
CA LEU A 356 -7.34 -7.52 -12.09
C LEU A 356 -8.16 -7.99 -10.88
N ALA A 357 -9.02 -7.15 -10.33
CA ALA A 357 -9.98 -7.52 -9.30
C ALA A 357 -11.20 -8.30 -9.83
N ASP A 358 -11.44 -8.28 -11.15
CA ASP A 358 -12.56 -8.95 -11.80
C ASP A 358 -12.24 -10.42 -12.15
N VAL A 359 -12.80 -11.36 -11.40
CA VAL A 359 -12.59 -12.81 -11.61
C VAL A 359 -12.96 -13.27 -13.03
N ASP A 360 -13.92 -12.63 -13.68
CA ASP A 360 -14.32 -12.98 -15.05
C ASP A 360 -13.23 -12.61 -16.08
N LYS A 361 -12.35 -11.66 -15.74
CA LYS A 361 -11.20 -11.27 -16.57
C LYS A 361 -9.94 -12.04 -16.24
N THR A 362 -9.77 -12.47 -15.00
CA THR A 362 -8.53 -13.08 -14.50
C THR A 362 -8.54 -14.61 -14.48
N TYR A 363 -9.72 -15.25 -14.58
CA TYR A 363 -9.80 -16.70 -14.64
C TYR A 363 -9.69 -17.21 -16.08
N ASN A 364 -8.46 -17.29 -16.59
CA ASN A 364 -8.17 -17.78 -17.93
C ASN A 364 -7.34 -19.06 -17.85
N ILE A 365 -7.92 -20.21 -18.20
CA ILE A 365 -7.28 -21.51 -18.08
C ILE A 365 -6.64 -21.92 -19.41
N TYR A 366 -5.37 -22.28 -19.34
CA TYR A 366 -4.54 -22.73 -20.45
C TYR A 366 -4.03 -24.15 -20.20
N THR A 367 -3.79 -24.86 -21.28
CA THR A 367 -3.01 -26.11 -21.28
C THR A 367 -1.54 -25.78 -21.53
N MET A 368 -0.64 -26.71 -21.15
CA MET A 368 0.78 -26.61 -21.49
C MET A 368 1.00 -26.46 -23.01
N GLU A 369 0.22 -27.20 -23.85
CA GLU A 369 0.32 -27.07 -25.29
C GLU A 369 0.01 -25.65 -25.79
N GLN A 370 -1.01 -25.01 -25.24
CA GLN A 370 -1.37 -23.64 -25.61
C GLN A 370 -0.27 -22.65 -25.20
N LEU A 371 0.27 -22.75 -23.98
CA LEU A 371 1.37 -21.91 -23.52
C LEU A 371 2.65 -22.17 -24.33
N GLN A 372 2.97 -23.44 -24.61
CA GLN A 372 4.13 -23.81 -25.45
C GLN A 372 4.04 -23.21 -26.85
N ALA A 373 2.82 -23.12 -27.41
CA ALA A 373 2.60 -22.51 -28.72
C ALA A 373 2.86 -20.96 -28.66
N MET A 374 2.64 -20.30 -27.53
CA MET A 374 2.96 -18.88 -27.34
C MET A 374 4.48 -18.64 -27.20
N PHE A 375 5.20 -19.58 -26.60
CA PHE A 375 6.65 -19.53 -26.38
C PHE A 375 7.41 -20.64 -27.10
N PRO A 376 7.43 -20.66 -28.46
CA PRO A 376 7.93 -21.81 -29.24
C PRO A 376 9.45 -22.06 -29.07
N ARG A 377 10.20 -21.12 -28.47
CA ARG A 377 11.64 -21.22 -28.24
C ARG A 377 12.00 -21.51 -26.78
N VAL A 378 11.01 -21.60 -25.91
CA VAL A 378 11.19 -21.90 -24.49
C VAL A 378 10.70 -23.33 -24.26
N ASP A 379 11.49 -24.16 -23.63
CA ASP A 379 11.06 -25.47 -23.17
C ASP A 379 10.29 -25.32 -21.87
N LEU A 380 8.98 -25.04 -21.97
CA LEU A 380 8.12 -24.82 -20.80
C LEU A 380 7.92 -26.11 -20.01
N GLU A 381 7.90 -27.28 -20.66
CA GLU A 381 7.77 -28.56 -19.97
C GLU A 381 8.98 -28.78 -19.02
N ALA A 382 10.21 -28.55 -19.53
CA ALA A 382 11.40 -28.63 -18.70
C ALA A 382 11.39 -27.60 -17.55
N LEU A 383 10.95 -26.38 -17.83
CA LEU A 383 10.85 -25.33 -16.82
C LEU A 383 9.84 -25.67 -15.71
N PHE A 384 8.64 -26.14 -16.06
CA PHE A 384 7.64 -26.60 -15.09
C PHE A 384 8.12 -27.83 -14.30
N ALA A 385 8.85 -28.74 -14.93
CA ALA A 385 9.39 -29.90 -14.24
C ALA A 385 10.33 -29.53 -13.08
N LEU A 386 11.09 -28.43 -13.21
CA LEU A 386 11.95 -27.91 -12.15
C LEU A 386 11.18 -27.40 -10.94
N THR A 387 9.98 -26.88 -11.13
CA THR A 387 9.16 -26.36 -10.02
C THR A 387 8.56 -27.47 -9.17
N GLY A 388 8.52 -28.70 -9.65
CA GLY A 388 7.81 -29.81 -9.01
C GLY A 388 6.29 -29.73 -9.10
N LEU A 389 5.75 -28.74 -9.81
CA LEU A 389 4.32 -28.53 -10.04
C LEU A 389 3.87 -29.42 -11.22
N THR A 390 2.75 -30.12 -11.09
CA THR A 390 2.41 -31.23 -12.00
C THR A 390 1.07 -31.11 -12.76
N GLN A 391 0.24 -30.09 -12.44
CA GLN A 391 -1.07 -29.91 -13.10
C GLN A 391 -0.95 -29.11 -14.40
N THR A 392 -0.37 -29.69 -15.43
CA THR A 392 -0.01 -28.97 -16.66
C THR A 392 -1.16 -28.74 -17.66
N ASN A 393 -2.37 -29.20 -17.37
CA ASN A 393 -3.55 -28.99 -18.23
C ASN A 393 -4.57 -28.00 -17.63
N HIS A 394 -4.26 -27.43 -16.48
CA HIS A 394 -5.11 -26.48 -15.79
C HIS A 394 -4.21 -25.38 -15.20
N ILE A 395 -3.76 -24.47 -16.07
CA ILE A 395 -2.83 -23.41 -15.73
C ILE A 395 -3.56 -22.09 -15.90
N GLN A 396 -3.69 -21.33 -14.83
CA GLN A 396 -4.32 -20.02 -14.88
C GLN A 396 -3.30 -18.96 -15.33
N VAL A 397 -3.73 -18.14 -16.29
CA VAL A 397 -3.06 -16.90 -16.69
C VAL A 397 -3.97 -15.74 -16.30
N MET A 398 -3.59 -14.98 -15.33
CA MET A 398 -4.43 -13.86 -14.84
C MET A 398 -4.57 -12.75 -15.87
N ASP A 399 -3.51 -12.46 -16.62
CA ASP A 399 -3.49 -11.40 -17.64
C ASP A 399 -2.97 -11.93 -18.98
N PRO A 400 -3.86 -12.45 -19.84
CA PRO A 400 -3.48 -12.96 -21.15
C PRO A 400 -2.87 -11.89 -22.07
N GLY A 401 -3.29 -10.63 -21.95
CA GLY A 401 -2.75 -9.51 -22.74
C GLY A 401 -1.29 -9.24 -22.42
N LYS A 402 -0.97 -9.18 -21.14
CA LYS A 402 0.41 -9.06 -20.62
C LYS A 402 1.28 -10.21 -21.11
N LEU A 403 0.79 -11.44 -20.92
CA LEU A 403 1.54 -12.64 -21.32
C LEU A 403 1.79 -12.67 -22.82
N GLN A 404 0.81 -12.29 -23.65
CA GLN A 404 0.96 -12.21 -25.10
C GLN A 404 2.00 -11.15 -25.52
N ALA A 405 1.98 -9.97 -24.90
CA ALA A 405 2.98 -8.93 -25.16
C ALA A 405 4.39 -9.40 -24.79
N TRP A 406 4.51 -10.16 -23.70
CA TRP A 406 5.76 -10.78 -23.28
C TRP A 406 6.24 -11.85 -24.26
N ALA A 407 5.34 -12.71 -24.74
CA ALA A 407 5.65 -13.72 -25.76
C ALA A 407 6.20 -13.11 -27.06
N GLU A 408 5.67 -11.95 -27.47
CA GLU A 408 6.20 -11.21 -28.62
C GLU A 408 7.65 -10.73 -28.41
N ILE A 409 7.98 -10.25 -27.21
CA ILE A 409 9.35 -9.85 -26.86
C ILE A 409 10.29 -11.05 -26.89
N PHE A 410 9.84 -12.21 -26.43
CA PHE A 410 10.60 -13.46 -26.57
C PHE A 410 10.82 -13.85 -28.03
N ASP A 411 9.83 -13.71 -28.91
CA ASP A 411 10.02 -13.96 -30.33
C ASP A 411 10.98 -12.98 -31.01
N GLU A 412 10.98 -11.71 -30.59
CA GLU A 412 11.97 -10.69 -31.01
C GLU A 412 13.39 -11.08 -30.59
N GLY A 413 13.58 -11.84 -29.51
CA GLY A 413 14.86 -12.35 -29.02
C GLY A 413 15.62 -13.26 -29.98
N LYS A 414 15.02 -13.67 -31.08
CA LYS A 414 15.73 -14.31 -32.22
C LYS A 414 16.69 -13.40 -32.96
N THR A 415 16.58 -12.08 -32.78
CA THR A 415 17.50 -11.08 -33.30
C THR A 415 18.54 -10.72 -32.24
N PRO A 416 19.75 -10.23 -32.62
CA PRO A 416 20.73 -9.80 -31.66
C PRO A 416 20.23 -8.70 -30.73
N ASP A 417 19.47 -7.73 -31.24
CA ASP A 417 18.93 -6.62 -30.45
C ASP A 417 17.85 -7.11 -29.48
N GLY A 418 16.93 -7.99 -29.92
CA GLY A 418 15.91 -8.60 -29.05
C GLY A 418 16.54 -9.48 -27.96
N LEU A 419 17.57 -10.26 -28.27
CA LEU A 419 18.28 -11.05 -27.27
C LEU A 419 18.95 -10.15 -26.22
N GLU A 420 19.52 -9.01 -26.61
CA GLU A 420 20.12 -8.08 -25.65
C GLU A 420 19.08 -7.42 -24.75
N ILE A 421 17.85 -7.19 -25.23
CA ILE A 421 16.73 -6.76 -24.38
C ILE A 421 16.45 -7.82 -23.31
N LEU A 422 16.32 -9.09 -23.67
CA LEU A 422 16.09 -10.17 -22.70
C LEU A 422 17.24 -10.30 -21.70
N LYS A 423 18.49 -10.20 -22.16
CA LYS A 423 19.66 -10.19 -21.27
C LYS A 423 19.63 -9.01 -20.29
N THR A 424 19.19 -7.85 -20.75
CA THR A 424 19.05 -6.66 -19.90
C THR A 424 18.01 -6.91 -18.80
N TYR A 425 16.87 -7.47 -19.13
CA TYR A 425 15.88 -7.90 -18.13
C TYR A 425 16.47 -8.91 -17.15
N ALA A 426 17.18 -9.92 -17.64
CA ALA A 426 17.80 -10.93 -16.78
C ALA A 426 18.78 -10.32 -15.77
N ARG A 427 19.63 -9.37 -16.21
CA ARG A 427 20.57 -8.64 -15.33
C ARG A 427 19.82 -7.79 -14.31
N LEU A 428 18.80 -7.05 -14.76
CA LEU A 428 18.00 -6.18 -13.89
C LEU A 428 17.27 -7.00 -12.82
N TYR A 429 16.65 -8.13 -13.21
CA TYR A 429 15.94 -8.98 -12.26
C TYR A 429 16.86 -9.68 -11.26
N LEU A 430 18.07 -10.09 -11.69
CA LEU A 430 19.08 -10.57 -10.73
C LEU A 430 19.51 -9.47 -9.77
N ALA A 431 19.83 -8.28 -10.30
CA ALA A 431 20.23 -7.15 -9.50
C ALA A 431 19.18 -6.76 -8.46
N ALA A 432 17.94 -6.71 -8.90
CA ALA A 432 16.84 -6.33 -8.05
C ALA A 432 16.46 -7.42 -7.03
N GLY A 433 16.38 -8.68 -7.47
CA GLY A 433 15.98 -9.80 -6.60
C GLY A 433 17.00 -10.13 -5.52
N PHE A 434 18.27 -9.99 -5.79
CA PHE A 434 19.34 -10.22 -4.81
C PHE A 434 19.88 -8.93 -4.17
N GLY A 435 19.61 -7.77 -4.77
CA GLY A 435 20.12 -6.46 -4.34
C GLY A 435 20.10 -6.23 -2.84
N PRO A 436 18.96 -6.43 -2.16
CA PRO A 436 18.87 -6.27 -0.71
C PRO A 436 19.86 -7.14 0.09
N ALA A 437 20.28 -8.27 -0.45
CA ALA A 437 21.24 -9.18 0.19
C ALA A 437 22.70 -8.97 -0.26
N LEU A 438 22.91 -8.12 -1.25
CA LEU A 438 24.24 -7.75 -1.75
C LEU A 438 24.85 -6.57 -0.96
N ASN A 439 25.71 -5.78 -1.58
CA ASN A 439 26.28 -4.61 -0.93
C ASN A 439 25.25 -3.47 -0.79
N GLU A 440 25.60 -2.54 0.06
CA GLU A 440 24.75 -1.42 0.51
C GLU A 440 24.24 -0.52 -0.64
N GLU A 441 25.06 -0.35 -1.72
CA GLU A 441 24.71 0.49 -2.87
C GLU A 441 23.41 0.08 -3.58
N PHE A 442 23.05 -1.21 -3.57
CA PHE A 442 21.76 -1.67 -4.13
C PHE A 442 20.56 -1.17 -3.33
N THR A 443 20.70 -1.17 -2.02
CA THR A 443 19.68 -0.68 -1.11
C THR A 443 19.53 0.84 -1.22
N GLU A 444 20.65 1.57 -1.30
CA GLU A 444 20.65 3.02 -1.54
C GLU A 444 19.94 3.38 -2.85
N ALA A 445 20.16 2.60 -3.91
CA ALA A 445 19.48 2.81 -5.19
C ALA A 445 17.96 2.62 -5.09
N GLY A 446 17.51 1.62 -4.33
CA GLY A 446 16.08 1.38 -4.06
C GLY A 446 15.44 2.51 -3.27
N ASN A 447 16.11 2.98 -2.22
CA ASN A 447 15.63 4.08 -1.38
C ASN A 447 15.51 5.38 -2.18
N ALA A 448 16.55 5.72 -2.95
CA ALA A 448 16.54 6.91 -3.80
C ALA A 448 15.40 6.87 -4.85
N PHE A 449 15.09 5.68 -5.37
CA PHE A 449 13.97 5.51 -6.27
C PHE A 449 12.61 5.70 -5.55
N SER A 450 12.43 5.08 -4.38
CA SER A 450 11.21 5.20 -3.57
C SER A 450 10.93 6.65 -3.20
N GLU A 451 11.95 7.37 -2.76
CA GLU A 451 11.85 8.81 -2.44
C GLU A 451 11.46 9.63 -3.67
N ALA A 452 12.18 9.46 -4.78
CA ALA A 452 11.94 10.26 -5.99
C ALA A 452 10.64 9.91 -6.74
N TYR A 453 10.15 8.68 -6.64
CA TYR A 453 8.96 8.21 -7.36
C TYR A 453 7.69 8.28 -6.53
N MET A 454 7.75 7.86 -5.27
CA MET A 454 6.58 7.75 -4.37
C MET A 454 6.53 8.84 -3.30
N GLY A 455 7.61 9.60 -3.11
CA GLY A 455 7.66 10.63 -2.07
C GLY A 455 7.88 10.07 -0.65
N SER A 456 8.52 8.88 -0.51
CA SER A 456 8.81 8.34 0.82
C SER A 456 9.75 9.25 1.62
N SER A 457 9.56 9.33 2.94
CA SER A 457 10.33 10.24 3.80
C SER A 457 11.60 9.57 4.34
N GLY A 458 12.68 9.53 3.56
CA GLY A 458 13.98 8.98 3.97
C GLY A 458 13.98 7.45 4.11
N ALA A 459 15.02 6.92 4.75
CA ALA A 459 15.24 5.48 4.92
C ALA A 459 15.13 5.05 6.38
N LEU A 460 14.73 3.81 6.63
CA LEU A 460 14.80 3.17 7.94
C LEU A 460 16.26 2.96 8.39
N SER A 461 16.48 2.81 9.69
CA SER A 461 17.77 2.34 10.19
C SER A 461 18.10 0.93 9.68
N LEU A 462 19.36 0.54 9.71
CA LEU A 462 19.75 -0.83 9.35
C LEU A 462 19.10 -1.87 10.26
N GLU A 463 19.02 -1.56 11.54
CA GLU A 463 18.41 -2.41 12.55
C GLU A 463 16.92 -2.60 12.30
N ASP A 464 16.19 -1.52 12.01
CA ASP A 464 14.75 -1.57 11.71
C ASP A 464 14.50 -2.31 10.39
N SER A 465 15.29 -2.03 9.35
CA SER A 465 15.21 -2.76 8.08
C SER A 465 15.48 -4.25 8.27
N ALA A 466 16.47 -4.61 9.07
CA ALA A 466 16.76 -6.01 9.37
C ALA A 466 15.63 -6.68 10.16
N ALA A 467 15.01 -5.98 11.11
CA ALA A 467 13.85 -6.46 11.85
C ALA A 467 12.67 -6.70 10.91
N GLN A 468 12.38 -5.77 9.99
CA GLN A 468 11.30 -5.94 9.01
C GLN A 468 11.55 -7.12 8.06
N TYR A 469 12.80 -7.36 7.63
CA TYR A 469 13.12 -8.56 6.86
C TYR A 469 12.85 -9.85 7.63
N VAL A 470 13.24 -9.90 8.90
CA VAL A 470 12.94 -11.06 9.77
C VAL A 470 11.43 -11.24 9.95
N GLN A 471 10.68 -10.15 10.16
CA GLN A 471 9.22 -10.16 10.25
C GLN A 471 8.58 -10.80 9.00
N GLN A 472 9.04 -10.39 7.82
CA GLN A 472 8.48 -10.85 6.55
C GLN A 472 8.69 -12.36 6.32
N VAL A 473 9.87 -12.89 6.66
CA VAL A 473 10.23 -14.28 6.32
C VAL A 473 10.11 -15.27 7.46
N MET A 474 10.02 -14.80 8.71
CA MET A 474 9.98 -15.65 9.92
C MET A 474 8.74 -15.38 10.78
N SER A 475 7.63 -15.02 10.15
CA SER A 475 6.38 -14.63 10.80
C SER A 475 5.84 -15.71 11.75
N ASP A 476 6.00 -16.99 11.43
CA ASP A 476 5.51 -18.09 12.26
C ASP A 476 6.18 -18.10 13.66
N TYR A 477 7.49 -17.81 13.70
CA TYR A 477 8.24 -17.77 14.96
C TYR A 477 8.04 -16.49 15.77
N LEU A 478 7.70 -15.39 15.11
CA LEU A 478 7.46 -14.10 15.77
C LEU A 478 6.02 -13.95 16.21
N GLY A 479 5.07 -14.47 15.44
CA GLY A 479 3.64 -14.28 15.66
C GLY A 479 3.16 -14.77 17.02
N GLN A 480 3.56 -15.97 17.43
CA GLN A 480 3.21 -16.49 18.75
C GLN A 480 3.79 -15.64 19.89
N ALA A 481 5.05 -15.22 19.76
CA ALA A 481 5.69 -14.39 20.77
C ALA A 481 5.07 -12.98 20.87
N TYR A 482 4.57 -12.46 19.75
CA TYR A 482 3.84 -11.20 19.70
C TYR A 482 2.49 -11.33 20.43
N VAL A 483 1.69 -12.32 20.06
CA VAL A 483 0.37 -12.58 20.66
C VAL A 483 0.48 -12.80 22.16
N ASP A 484 1.41 -13.65 22.63
CA ASP A 484 1.61 -13.95 24.06
C ASP A 484 1.91 -12.69 24.89
N ARG A 485 2.43 -11.62 24.25
CA ARG A 485 2.85 -10.40 24.95
C ARG A 485 1.86 -9.25 24.80
N TYR A 486 1.28 -9.08 23.63
CA TYR A 486 0.56 -7.85 23.25
C TYR A 486 -0.93 -8.05 22.97
N PHE A 487 -1.45 -9.28 23.00
CA PHE A 487 -2.85 -9.54 22.73
C PHE A 487 -3.55 -10.30 23.84
N SER A 488 -4.64 -9.75 24.38
CA SER A 488 -5.37 -10.34 25.48
C SER A 488 -6.54 -11.22 25.03
N ALA A 489 -6.86 -12.24 25.82
CA ALA A 489 -8.05 -13.06 25.59
C ALA A 489 -9.35 -12.24 25.76
N GLU A 490 -9.32 -11.14 26.53
CA GLU A 490 -10.44 -10.23 26.73
C GLU A 490 -10.74 -9.46 25.45
N ALA A 491 -9.71 -8.87 24.85
CA ALA A 491 -9.85 -8.19 23.55
C ALA A 491 -10.39 -9.11 22.46
N LYS A 492 -9.90 -10.37 22.41
CA LYS A 492 -10.42 -11.37 21.46
C LYS A 492 -11.93 -11.60 21.66
N ALA A 493 -12.35 -11.84 22.88
CA ALA A 493 -13.77 -12.14 23.18
C ALA A 493 -14.70 -10.94 22.91
N ASP A 494 -14.24 -9.73 23.16
CA ASP A 494 -15.00 -8.52 22.94
C ASP A 494 -15.19 -8.25 21.42
N VAL A 495 -14.11 -8.39 20.65
CA VAL A 495 -14.16 -8.27 19.20
C VAL A 495 -15.00 -9.39 18.56
N GLU A 496 -14.89 -10.64 19.05
CA GLU A 496 -15.76 -11.76 18.61
C GLU A 496 -17.25 -11.42 18.80
N LYS A 497 -17.59 -10.82 19.94
CA LYS A 497 -18.96 -10.41 20.21
C LYS A 497 -19.39 -9.29 19.24
N MET A 498 -18.57 -8.30 19.01
CA MET A 498 -18.87 -7.20 18.07
C MET A 498 -19.11 -7.73 16.66
N VAL A 499 -18.28 -8.68 16.18
CA VAL A 499 -18.52 -9.37 14.90
C VAL A 499 -19.90 -10.02 14.84
N GLN A 500 -20.31 -10.73 15.90
CA GLN A 500 -21.64 -11.37 15.93
C GLN A 500 -22.77 -10.34 15.92
N ASP A 501 -22.64 -9.24 16.66
CA ASP A 501 -23.65 -8.17 16.69
C ASP A 501 -23.80 -7.53 15.29
N ILE A 502 -22.68 -7.30 14.58
CA ILE A 502 -22.65 -6.75 13.23
C ILE A 502 -23.28 -7.72 12.22
N LEU A 503 -22.92 -9.00 12.25
CA LEU A 503 -23.50 -10.04 11.39
C LEU A 503 -25.02 -10.15 11.56
N ALA A 504 -25.50 -10.04 12.80
CA ALA A 504 -26.94 -10.06 13.07
C ALA A 504 -27.68 -8.89 12.42
N VAL A 505 -27.10 -7.69 12.48
CA VAL A 505 -27.68 -6.50 11.83
C VAL A 505 -27.59 -6.60 10.31
N TYR A 506 -26.48 -7.14 9.77
CA TYR A 506 -26.37 -7.39 8.32
C TYR A 506 -27.47 -8.33 7.82
N ARG A 507 -27.77 -9.39 8.57
CA ARG A 507 -28.87 -10.30 8.26
C ARG A 507 -30.21 -9.57 8.20
N ASP A 508 -30.53 -8.80 9.26
CA ASP A 508 -31.81 -8.02 9.33
C ASP A 508 -31.91 -7.07 8.12
N ARG A 509 -30.81 -6.44 7.73
CA ARG A 509 -30.73 -5.52 6.58
C ARG A 509 -31.00 -6.24 5.26
N ILE A 510 -30.33 -7.37 5.00
CA ILE A 510 -30.54 -8.17 3.78
C ILE A 510 -32.03 -8.62 3.70
N GLU A 511 -32.61 -9.08 4.80
CA GLU A 511 -34.02 -9.50 4.85
C GLU A 511 -34.99 -8.39 4.45
N THR A 512 -34.63 -7.12 4.73
CA THR A 512 -35.52 -5.96 4.49
C THR A 512 -35.26 -5.22 3.18
N LEU A 513 -34.27 -5.59 2.37
CA LEU A 513 -33.96 -4.94 1.10
C LEU A 513 -35.11 -5.05 0.09
N ASP A 514 -35.65 -3.93 -0.35
CA ASP A 514 -36.80 -3.90 -1.27
C ASP A 514 -36.43 -4.25 -2.72
N TRP A 515 -35.15 -4.04 -3.11
CA TRP A 515 -34.69 -4.25 -4.47
C TRP A 515 -34.24 -5.68 -4.78
N MET A 516 -34.09 -6.53 -3.76
CA MET A 516 -33.61 -7.91 -3.86
C MET A 516 -34.76 -8.89 -3.67
N SER A 517 -34.88 -9.88 -4.55
CA SER A 517 -35.89 -10.95 -4.45
C SER A 517 -35.57 -11.91 -3.29
N GLU A 518 -36.61 -12.60 -2.79
CA GLU A 518 -36.45 -13.59 -1.71
C GLU A 518 -35.45 -14.69 -2.05
N THR A 519 -35.36 -15.13 -3.32
CA THR A 519 -34.38 -16.14 -3.77
C THR A 519 -32.93 -15.67 -3.59
N THR A 520 -32.64 -14.44 -3.95
CA THR A 520 -31.28 -13.87 -3.78
C THR A 520 -31.00 -13.59 -2.31
N LYS A 521 -32.01 -13.11 -1.53
CA LYS A 521 -31.88 -12.90 -0.09
C LYS A 521 -31.53 -14.20 0.65
N GLU A 522 -32.21 -15.31 0.34
CA GLU A 522 -31.91 -16.61 0.94
C GLU A 522 -30.43 -17.01 0.69
N LYS A 523 -29.90 -16.79 -0.50
CA LYS A 523 -28.51 -17.07 -0.83
C LYS A 523 -27.51 -16.11 -0.15
N ALA A 524 -27.85 -14.84 -0.08
CA ALA A 524 -27.03 -13.85 0.61
C ALA A 524 -26.94 -14.17 2.11
N ILE A 525 -28.06 -14.57 2.73
CA ILE A 525 -28.10 -14.99 4.13
C ILE A 525 -27.31 -16.29 4.34
N GLU A 526 -27.43 -17.28 3.44
CA GLU A 526 -26.63 -18.50 3.50
C GLU A 526 -25.14 -18.19 3.48
N LYS A 527 -24.70 -17.25 2.61
CA LYS A 527 -23.32 -16.78 2.55
C LYS A 527 -22.88 -16.09 3.83
N LEU A 528 -23.74 -15.25 4.41
CA LEU A 528 -23.44 -14.56 5.67
C LEU A 528 -23.34 -15.56 6.84
N ASP A 529 -24.20 -16.58 6.88
CA ASP A 529 -24.20 -17.60 7.93
C ASP A 529 -23.00 -18.53 7.90
N THR A 530 -22.34 -18.66 6.76
CA THR A 530 -21.18 -19.53 6.56
C THR A 530 -19.85 -18.77 6.60
N VAL A 531 -19.86 -17.45 6.85
CA VAL A 531 -18.62 -16.66 7.00
C VAL A 531 -17.75 -17.24 8.10
N GLN A 532 -16.53 -17.58 7.76
CA GLN A 532 -15.49 -17.98 8.72
C GLN A 532 -14.89 -16.73 9.38
N ILE A 533 -14.70 -16.79 10.70
CA ILE A 533 -14.26 -15.64 11.50
C ILE A 533 -12.91 -15.95 12.13
N ASN A 534 -11.87 -15.21 11.73
CA ASN A 534 -10.51 -15.32 12.22
C ASN A 534 -10.15 -14.07 13.04
N ILE A 535 -9.97 -14.21 14.37
CA ILE A 535 -9.66 -13.09 15.27
C ILE A 535 -8.40 -13.35 16.07
N GLY A 536 -7.47 -12.40 16.00
CA GLY A 536 -6.24 -12.34 16.76
C GLY A 536 -5.16 -13.27 16.19
N TYR A 537 -5.35 -14.59 16.30
CA TYR A 537 -4.35 -15.58 15.93
C TYR A 537 -4.98 -16.95 15.61
N PRO A 538 -4.28 -17.80 14.80
CA PRO A 538 -4.76 -19.14 14.46
C PRO A 538 -4.64 -20.11 15.64
N ASP A 539 -5.56 -21.08 15.70
CA ASP A 539 -5.50 -22.14 16.72
C ASP A 539 -4.24 -23.03 16.59
N ASP A 540 -3.83 -23.31 15.35
CA ASP A 540 -2.64 -24.09 15.02
C ASP A 540 -1.57 -23.21 14.36
N TRP A 541 -0.37 -23.21 14.93
CA TRP A 541 0.78 -22.47 14.42
C TRP A 541 1.56 -23.27 13.40
N ASP A 542 1.94 -22.62 12.31
CA ASP A 542 2.80 -23.21 11.29
C ASP A 542 4.28 -23.13 11.65
N ASP A 543 5.06 -24.02 11.04
CA ASP A 543 6.52 -23.98 11.00
C ASP A 543 6.97 -24.20 9.54
N THR A 544 6.81 -23.15 8.73
CA THR A 544 7.09 -23.19 7.29
C THR A 544 8.57 -23.36 6.98
N LEU A 545 9.42 -22.92 7.88
CA LEU A 545 10.88 -23.01 7.77
C LEU A 545 11.49 -24.18 8.53
N LYS A 546 10.70 -25.14 9.02
CA LYS A 546 11.21 -26.27 9.84
C LYS A 546 12.37 -27.02 9.19
N ASP A 547 12.28 -27.25 7.89
CA ASP A 547 13.28 -27.98 7.08
C ASP A 547 14.32 -27.05 6.43
N VAL A 548 14.29 -25.73 6.69
CA VAL A 548 15.23 -24.76 6.17
C VAL A 548 16.31 -24.47 7.19
N GLU A 549 17.56 -24.69 6.83
CA GLU A 549 18.71 -24.36 7.68
C GLU A 549 19.11 -22.90 7.46
N ILE A 550 19.19 -22.12 8.56
CA ILE A 550 19.63 -20.72 8.55
C ILE A 550 20.97 -20.64 9.29
N LEU A 551 22.03 -20.48 8.54
CA LEU A 551 23.40 -20.52 9.05
C LEU A 551 23.83 -19.17 9.62
N SER A 552 24.57 -19.20 10.75
CA SER A 552 25.29 -18.03 11.24
C SER A 552 26.54 -17.74 10.38
N ALA A 553 27.13 -16.55 10.53
CA ALA A 553 28.39 -16.20 9.88
C ALA A 553 29.56 -17.13 10.33
N GLU A 554 29.60 -17.58 11.60
CA GLU A 554 30.58 -18.55 12.11
C GLU A 554 30.44 -19.92 11.46
N GLN A 555 29.25 -20.28 11.03
CA GLN A 555 28.97 -21.51 10.29
C GLN A 555 29.20 -21.35 8.78
N GLY A 556 29.59 -20.17 8.33
CA GLY A 556 29.86 -19.84 6.94
C GLY A 556 28.63 -19.39 6.15
N GLY A 557 27.52 -19.04 6.81
CA GLY A 557 26.33 -18.49 6.17
C GLY A 557 26.45 -16.98 5.96
N SER A 558 25.92 -16.51 4.84
CA SER A 558 25.72 -15.08 4.55
C SER A 558 24.22 -14.73 4.51
N PHE A 559 23.89 -13.45 4.37
CA PHE A 559 22.52 -13.04 4.14
C PHE A 559 21.97 -13.62 2.83
N CYS A 560 22.77 -13.58 1.77
CA CYS A 560 22.40 -14.12 0.46
C CYS A 560 22.17 -15.64 0.51
N ASP A 561 23.05 -16.42 1.17
CA ASP A 561 22.89 -17.87 1.29
C ASP A 561 21.59 -18.24 2.02
N ASN A 562 21.31 -17.53 3.12
CA ASN A 562 20.10 -17.77 3.91
C ASN A 562 18.82 -17.39 3.13
N LEU A 563 18.86 -16.29 2.36
CA LEU A 563 17.75 -15.91 1.47
C LEU A 563 17.49 -17.00 0.42
N ILE A 564 18.53 -17.53 -0.21
CA ILE A 564 18.45 -18.67 -1.14
C ILE A 564 17.84 -19.91 -0.47
N ALA A 565 18.28 -20.23 0.73
CA ALA A 565 17.77 -21.37 1.47
C ALA A 565 16.27 -21.23 1.76
N ILE A 566 15.83 -20.05 2.18
CA ILE A 566 14.41 -19.72 2.40
C ILE A 566 13.63 -19.86 1.10
N GLN A 567 14.09 -19.25 0.01
CA GLN A 567 13.40 -19.30 -1.28
C GLN A 567 13.24 -20.72 -1.81
N LYS A 568 14.27 -21.55 -1.70
CA LYS A 568 14.20 -22.98 -2.09
C LYS A 568 13.24 -23.77 -1.20
N GLY A 569 13.25 -23.48 0.11
CA GLY A 569 12.29 -24.05 1.06
C GLY A 569 10.85 -23.72 0.71
N THR A 570 10.59 -22.47 0.37
CA THR A 570 9.29 -21.97 -0.10
C THR A 570 8.83 -22.69 -1.36
N ASN A 571 9.68 -22.81 -2.39
CA ASN A 571 9.33 -23.51 -3.63
C ASN A 571 9.00 -24.97 -3.39
N LYS A 572 9.78 -25.67 -2.53
CA LYS A 572 9.50 -27.05 -2.16
C LYS A 572 8.14 -27.20 -1.49
N LEU A 573 7.80 -26.27 -0.60
CA LEU A 573 6.54 -26.28 0.13
C LEU A 573 5.35 -26.02 -0.82
N LEU A 574 5.47 -25.11 -1.80
CA LEU A 574 4.44 -24.90 -2.85
C LEU A 574 4.18 -26.20 -3.63
N ALA A 575 5.24 -26.93 -4.02
CA ALA A 575 5.10 -28.20 -4.72
C ALA A 575 4.45 -29.31 -3.85
N GLU A 576 4.54 -29.22 -2.51
CA GLU A 576 3.84 -30.11 -1.58
C GLU A 576 2.37 -29.72 -1.40
N LEU A 577 2.08 -28.42 -1.29
CA LEU A 577 0.71 -27.91 -1.12
C LEU A 577 -0.21 -28.32 -2.27
N GLN A 578 0.28 -28.31 -3.52
CA GLN A 578 -0.51 -28.76 -4.66
C GLN A 578 -1.05 -30.19 -4.49
N LYS A 579 -0.35 -31.04 -3.72
CA LYS A 579 -0.70 -32.44 -3.52
C LYS A 579 -1.67 -32.67 -2.37
N THR A 580 -1.75 -31.75 -1.42
CA THR A 580 -2.52 -31.90 -0.17
C THR A 580 -3.92 -31.31 -0.24
N GLY A 581 -4.24 -30.53 -1.30
CA GLY A 581 -5.49 -29.76 -1.38
C GLY A 581 -5.47 -28.52 -0.48
N VAL A 582 -6.52 -27.71 -0.61
CA VAL A 582 -6.70 -26.47 0.15
C VAL A 582 -7.15 -26.80 1.58
N ASP A 583 -6.64 -26.07 2.55
CA ASP A 583 -7.05 -26.18 3.94
C ASP A 583 -8.29 -25.28 4.18
N GLU A 584 -9.30 -25.83 4.77
CA GLU A 584 -10.52 -25.08 5.07
C GLU A 584 -10.29 -23.99 6.13
N ASN A 585 -9.26 -24.12 6.98
CA ASN A 585 -8.93 -23.15 8.04
C ASN A 585 -7.77 -22.24 7.61
N ILE A 586 -7.94 -21.50 6.54
CA ILE A 586 -6.91 -20.58 6.05
C ILE A 586 -6.82 -19.35 6.96
N TRP A 587 -5.60 -19.04 7.40
CA TRP A 587 -5.27 -17.79 8.07
C TRP A 587 -4.42 -16.93 7.13
N PRO A 588 -4.99 -15.93 6.41
CA PRO A 588 -4.34 -15.29 5.27
C PRO A 588 -3.27 -14.25 5.63
N MET A 589 -3.21 -13.79 6.87
CA MET A 589 -2.33 -12.70 7.32
C MET A 589 -1.40 -13.14 8.46
N THR A 590 -0.31 -12.40 8.69
CA THR A 590 0.48 -12.58 9.92
C THR A 590 -0.29 -12.01 11.12
N THR A 591 -0.07 -12.56 12.31
CA THR A 591 -0.83 -12.16 13.51
C THR A 591 -0.55 -10.73 13.99
N TYR A 592 0.55 -10.14 13.55
CA TYR A 592 0.93 -8.76 13.87
C TYR A 592 0.72 -7.79 12.69
N THR A 593 0.02 -8.22 11.65
CA THR A 593 -0.39 -7.32 10.55
C THR A 593 -1.35 -6.26 11.08
N VAL A 594 -1.06 -4.99 10.77
CA VAL A 594 -1.96 -3.87 11.03
C VAL A 594 -2.84 -3.69 9.80
N ASN A 595 -3.76 -4.58 9.62
CA ASN A 595 -4.80 -4.59 8.59
C ASN A 595 -5.85 -5.65 8.94
N ALA A 596 -6.95 -5.66 8.18
CA ALA A 596 -7.96 -6.69 8.17
C ALA A 596 -8.20 -7.15 6.72
N GLY A 597 -9.03 -8.16 6.50
CA GLY A 597 -9.34 -8.57 5.13
C GLY A 597 -10.43 -9.64 5.04
N TYR A 598 -11.19 -9.56 3.93
CA TYR A 598 -12.11 -10.61 3.50
C TYR A 598 -11.46 -11.45 2.39
N LEU A 599 -11.43 -12.76 2.58
CA LEU A 599 -10.92 -13.71 1.58
C LEU A 599 -12.08 -14.35 0.81
N PHE A 600 -12.29 -13.94 -0.44
CA PHE A 600 -13.41 -14.39 -1.28
C PHE A 600 -13.46 -15.90 -1.43
N THR A 601 -12.33 -16.55 -1.70
CA THR A 601 -12.25 -18.00 -1.95
C THR A 601 -12.42 -18.88 -0.72
N ALA A 602 -12.46 -18.30 0.47
CA ALA A 602 -12.70 -19.01 1.72
C ALA A 602 -13.96 -18.51 2.44
N ASN A 603 -14.66 -17.50 1.91
CA ASN A 603 -15.76 -16.80 2.59
C ASN A 603 -15.38 -16.48 4.04
N SER A 604 -14.23 -15.85 4.27
CA SER A 604 -13.68 -15.62 5.60
C SER A 604 -13.24 -14.19 5.83
N ILE A 605 -13.45 -13.68 7.05
CA ILE A 605 -12.91 -12.41 7.54
C ILE A 605 -11.78 -12.67 8.52
N THR A 606 -10.74 -11.84 8.47
CA THR A 606 -9.55 -11.99 9.32
C THR A 606 -9.14 -10.67 9.94
N PHE A 607 -9.04 -10.66 11.28
CA PHE A 607 -8.59 -9.53 12.09
C PHE A 607 -7.38 -9.96 12.91
N PRO A 608 -6.15 -9.74 12.44
CA PRO A 608 -4.93 -10.05 13.20
C PRO A 608 -4.85 -9.27 14.51
N ALA A 609 -4.12 -9.81 15.49
CA ALA A 609 -3.89 -9.14 16.77
C ALA A 609 -3.23 -7.75 16.61
N GLY A 610 -2.46 -7.56 15.53
CA GLY A 610 -1.77 -6.30 15.24
C GLY A 610 -2.69 -5.08 15.12
N ILE A 611 -3.88 -5.22 14.51
CA ILE A 611 -4.84 -4.11 14.38
C ILE A 611 -5.76 -3.96 15.61
N LEU A 612 -5.86 -4.98 16.46
CA LEU A 612 -6.80 -5.00 17.59
C LEU A 612 -6.22 -4.33 18.84
N GLN A 613 -5.73 -3.11 18.68
CA GLN A 613 -5.21 -2.24 19.73
C GLN A 613 -5.39 -0.77 19.33
N GLU A 614 -5.07 0.17 20.24
CA GLU A 614 -5.11 1.61 19.94
C GLU A 614 -4.29 1.95 18.68
N PRO A 615 -4.83 2.79 17.78
CA PRO A 615 -6.05 3.61 17.94
C PRO A 615 -7.35 2.94 17.46
N PHE A 616 -7.32 1.69 16.95
CA PHE A 616 -8.51 1.01 16.41
C PHE A 616 -9.39 0.38 17.47
N TYR A 617 -8.80 -0.18 18.54
CA TYR A 617 -9.51 -0.82 19.62
C TYR A 617 -8.85 -0.51 20.98
N ASP A 618 -9.68 -0.13 21.95
CA ASP A 618 -9.28 0.06 23.35
C ASP A 618 -10.35 -0.53 24.27
N VAL A 619 -9.95 -1.45 25.14
CA VAL A 619 -10.84 -2.13 26.09
C VAL A 619 -11.50 -1.14 27.08
N ASP A 620 -10.85 0.00 27.33
CA ASP A 620 -11.32 1.05 28.23
C ASP A 620 -12.13 2.16 27.52
N ALA A 621 -12.18 2.17 26.18
CA ALA A 621 -12.93 3.16 25.41
C ALA A 621 -14.45 2.93 25.49
N SER A 622 -15.23 3.96 25.10
CA SER A 622 -16.69 3.82 24.98
C SER A 622 -17.06 2.80 23.90
N TYR A 623 -18.27 2.27 24.02
CA TYR A 623 -18.79 1.34 23.00
C TYR A 623 -18.87 2.02 21.62
N GLU A 624 -19.37 3.25 21.57
CA GLU A 624 -19.53 4.04 20.36
C GLU A 624 -18.17 4.31 19.68
N GLU A 625 -17.13 4.56 20.49
CA GLU A 625 -15.77 4.76 20.01
C GLU A 625 -15.20 3.48 19.39
N ASN A 626 -15.24 2.35 20.10
CA ASN A 626 -14.81 1.06 19.55
C ASN A 626 -15.67 0.64 18.35
N LEU A 627 -16.98 0.91 18.37
CA LEU A 627 -17.87 0.64 17.25
C LEU A 627 -17.52 1.48 16.03
N GLY A 628 -17.22 2.78 16.19
CA GLY A 628 -16.82 3.68 15.11
C GLY A 628 -15.42 3.42 14.58
N LYS A 629 -14.54 2.78 15.33
CA LYS A 629 -13.17 2.44 14.99
C LYS A 629 -13.06 0.99 14.50
N VAL A 630 -12.79 0.02 15.38
CA VAL A 630 -12.65 -1.39 14.96
C VAL A 630 -13.95 -1.94 14.39
N GLY A 631 -15.11 -1.53 14.92
CA GLY A 631 -16.41 -1.94 14.39
C GLY A 631 -16.61 -1.50 12.93
N TYR A 632 -16.13 -0.29 12.56
CA TYR A 632 -16.11 0.15 11.16
C TYR A 632 -15.32 -0.82 10.28
N VAL A 633 -14.12 -1.19 10.68
CA VAL A 633 -13.29 -2.15 9.92
C VAL A 633 -13.99 -3.52 9.84
N ILE A 634 -14.60 -4.00 10.92
CA ILE A 634 -15.32 -5.28 10.94
C ILE A 634 -16.49 -5.26 9.94
N ALA A 635 -17.32 -4.24 9.99
CA ALA A 635 -18.47 -4.12 9.09
C ALA A 635 -18.05 -3.91 7.63
N HIS A 636 -16.93 -3.24 7.39
CA HIS A 636 -16.30 -3.08 6.07
C HIS A 636 -15.90 -4.45 5.51
N GLU A 637 -15.17 -5.27 6.26
CA GLU A 637 -14.76 -6.61 5.81
C GLU A 637 -15.94 -7.53 5.56
N ILE A 638 -16.98 -7.48 6.39
CA ILE A 638 -18.19 -8.24 6.15
C ILE A 638 -18.89 -7.79 4.86
N THR A 639 -18.88 -6.49 4.55
CA THR A 639 -19.50 -5.95 3.34
C THR A 639 -18.81 -6.44 2.07
N HIS A 640 -17.51 -6.73 2.12
CA HIS A 640 -16.80 -7.32 0.99
C HIS A 640 -17.38 -8.65 0.51
N ALA A 641 -18.10 -9.38 1.35
CA ALA A 641 -18.86 -10.55 0.91
C ALA A 641 -19.88 -10.21 -0.20
N PHE A 642 -20.33 -8.96 -0.26
CA PHE A 642 -21.45 -8.49 -1.09
C PHE A 642 -21.08 -7.28 -1.99
N ASP A 643 -19.83 -6.83 -2.03
CA ASP A 643 -19.39 -5.80 -2.95
C ASP A 643 -19.40 -6.31 -4.41
N ASN A 644 -18.99 -5.49 -5.38
CA ASN A 644 -19.01 -5.87 -6.80
C ASN A 644 -18.05 -7.04 -7.15
N ASN A 645 -17.07 -7.34 -6.30
CA ASN A 645 -16.18 -8.49 -6.43
C ASN A 645 -16.73 -9.70 -5.66
N GLY A 646 -17.05 -9.53 -4.36
CA GLY A 646 -17.57 -10.59 -3.51
C GLY A 646 -18.92 -11.13 -3.95
N ALA A 647 -19.75 -10.29 -4.58
CA ALA A 647 -21.02 -10.71 -5.18
C ALA A 647 -20.89 -11.82 -6.22
N LYS A 648 -19.69 -12.07 -6.75
CA LYS A 648 -19.40 -13.14 -7.73
C LYS A 648 -19.07 -14.47 -7.08
N TYR A 649 -18.94 -14.55 -5.76
CA TYR A 649 -18.60 -15.77 -5.02
C TYR A 649 -19.77 -16.24 -4.16
N ASP A 650 -20.00 -17.55 -4.14
CA ASP A 650 -21.04 -18.18 -3.35
C ASP A 650 -20.67 -18.34 -1.85
N GLU A 651 -21.54 -19.01 -1.10
CA GLU A 651 -21.37 -19.31 0.33
C GLU A 651 -20.18 -20.23 0.64
N ASN A 652 -19.67 -20.93 -0.35
CA ASN A 652 -18.50 -21.79 -0.22
C ASN A 652 -17.20 -21.10 -0.65
N GLY A 653 -17.27 -19.90 -1.25
CA GLY A 653 -16.13 -19.17 -1.82
C GLY A 653 -15.80 -19.57 -3.27
N ASN A 654 -16.72 -20.21 -3.98
CA ASN A 654 -16.56 -20.49 -5.41
C ASN A 654 -17.15 -19.36 -6.27
N ALA A 655 -16.43 -18.97 -7.32
CA ALA A 655 -16.90 -17.97 -8.26
C ALA A 655 -17.99 -18.55 -9.18
N VAL A 656 -19.25 -18.36 -8.79
CA VAL A 656 -20.44 -18.81 -9.49
C VAL A 656 -21.53 -17.73 -9.51
N ASP A 657 -22.36 -17.77 -10.54
CA ASP A 657 -23.53 -16.89 -10.62
C ASP A 657 -24.67 -17.43 -9.73
N TRP A 658 -24.88 -16.80 -8.57
CA TRP A 658 -25.91 -17.19 -7.59
C TRP A 658 -27.09 -16.21 -7.49
N TRP A 659 -27.01 -15.10 -8.23
CA TRP A 659 -28.04 -14.06 -8.28
C TRP A 659 -29.15 -14.40 -9.26
N THR A 660 -30.35 -13.83 -9.05
CA THR A 660 -31.28 -13.70 -10.17
C THR A 660 -30.77 -12.61 -11.13
N GLN A 661 -31.10 -12.72 -12.39
CA GLN A 661 -30.65 -11.77 -13.41
C GLN A 661 -31.16 -10.34 -13.15
N GLU A 662 -32.39 -10.24 -12.64
CA GLU A 662 -33.04 -8.98 -12.29
C GLU A 662 -32.36 -8.32 -11.10
N ASP A 663 -32.06 -9.08 -10.05
CA ASP A 663 -31.41 -8.55 -8.83
C ASP A 663 -29.98 -8.12 -9.11
N TYR A 664 -29.22 -8.90 -9.91
CA TYR A 664 -27.88 -8.52 -10.29
C TYR A 664 -27.85 -7.24 -11.13
N ALA A 665 -28.82 -7.05 -12.05
CA ALA A 665 -28.95 -5.80 -12.81
C ALA A 665 -29.33 -4.60 -11.90
N ALA A 666 -30.16 -4.82 -10.88
CA ALA A 666 -30.48 -3.79 -9.90
C ALA A 666 -29.25 -3.41 -9.07
N PHE A 667 -28.48 -4.41 -8.60
CA PHE A 667 -27.20 -4.21 -7.91
C PHE A 667 -26.20 -3.42 -8.76
N GLN A 668 -26.00 -3.78 -10.03
CA GLN A 668 -25.14 -3.03 -10.95
C GLN A 668 -25.57 -1.57 -11.08
N THR A 669 -26.87 -1.29 -11.12
CA THR A 669 -27.39 0.09 -11.14
C THR A 669 -27.04 0.86 -9.86
N LEU A 670 -27.01 0.20 -8.70
CA LEU A 670 -26.56 0.80 -7.45
C LEU A 670 -25.03 1.04 -7.48
N CYS A 671 -24.24 0.10 -8.00
CA CYS A 671 -22.81 0.27 -8.19
C CYS A 671 -22.50 1.51 -9.07
N GLU A 672 -23.24 1.73 -10.16
CA GLU A 672 -23.09 2.93 -11.00
C GLU A 672 -23.34 4.22 -10.22
N LYS A 673 -24.28 4.22 -9.26
CA LYS A 673 -24.51 5.38 -8.39
C LYS A 673 -23.34 5.61 -7.43
N VAL A 674 -22.75 4.54 -6.87
CA VAL A 674 -21.59 4.64 -6.01
C VAL A 674 -20.40 5.19 -6.81
N VAL A 675 -20.15 4.68 -8.01
CA VAL A 675 -19.10 5.25 -8.90
C VAL A 675 -19.32 6.76 -9.07
N LYS A 676 -20.54 7.17 -9.44
CA LYS A 676 -20.85 8.59 -9.66
C LYS A 676 -20.71 9.44 -8.39
N LEU A 677 -20.97 8.89 -7.20
CA LEU A 677 -20.82 9.60 -5.93
C LEU A 677 -19.37 10.01 -5.66
N TYR A 678 -18.43 9.12 -5.99
CA TYR A 678 -17.01 9.31 -5.68
C TYR A 678 -16.18 9.86 -6.85
N ASP A 679 -16.58 9.59 -8.11
CA ASP A 679 -15.79 9.94 -9.29
C ASP A 679 -15.60 11.46 -9.42
N GLY A 680 -14.35 11.87 -9.59
CA GLY A 680 -13.99 13.29 -9.69
C GLY A 680 -14.06 14.08 -8.38
N LYS A 681 -14.41 13.45 -7.24
CA LYS A 681 -14.37 14.12 -5.93
C LYS A 681 -12.93 14.45 -5.56
N GLU A 682 -12.70 15.71 -5.22
CA GLU A 682 -11.38 16.21 -4.86
C GLU A 682 -11.02 15.88 -3.42
N SER A 683 -9.88 15.26 -3.22
CA SER A 683 -9.32 14.96 -1.87
C SER A 683 -8.25 15.98 -1.46
N ALA A 684 -7.56 16.54 -2.43
CA ALA A 684 -6.61 17.62 -2.30
C ALA A 684 -6.55 18.38 -3.64
N PRO A 685 -6.06 19.62 -3.67
CA PRO A 685 -6.04 20.42 -4.90
C PRO A 685 -5.46 19.68 -6.11
N GLY A 686 -6.30 19.52 -7.15
CA GLY A 686 -5.94 18.81 -8.38
C GLY A 686 -5.76 17.29 -8.23
N ILE A 687 -6.17 16.69 -7.10
CA ILE A 687 -6.12 15.25 -6.88
C ILE A 687 -7.54 14.73 -6.63
N THR A 688 -8.06 14.00 -7.60
CA THR A 688 -9.43 13.50 -7.59
C THR A 688 -9.48 11.98 -7.43
N CYS A 689 -10.56 11.49 -6.81
CA CYS A 689 -10.88 10.08 -6.69
C CYS A 689 -11.34 9.51 -8.05
N ASN A 690 -10.89 8.30 -8.35
CA ASN A 690 -11.42 7.48 -9.45
C ASN A 690 -12.48 6.54 -8.87
N GLY A 691 -13.75 6.92 -8.99
CA GLY A 691 -14.85 6.18 -8.41
C GLY A 691 -15.03 4.75 -8.95
N ALA A 692 -14.53 4.48 -10.16
CA ALA A 692 -14.57 3.13 -10.73
C ALA A 692 -13.45 2.22 -10.17
N LEU A 693 -12.25 2.77 -9.96
CA LEU A 693 -11.14 2.05 -9.32
C LEU A 693 -11.48 1.70 -7.87
N THR A 694 -12.13 2.62 -7.17
CA THR A 694 -12.39 2.51 -5.73
C THR A 694 -13.79 1.93 -5.40
N LEU A 695 -14.50 1.38 -6.38
CA LEU A 695 -15.90 0.96 -6.23
C LEU A 695 -16.10 -0.08 -5.13
N SER A 696 -15.30 -1.13 -5.09
CA SER A 696 -15.38 -2.22 -4.12
C SER A 696 -15.29 -1.69 -2.68
N GLU A 697 -14.27 -0.88 -2.44
CA GLU A 697 -14.00 -0.26 -1.15
C GLU A 697 -15.08 0.76 -0.74
N ASN A 698 -15.56 1.53 -1.70
CA ASN A 698 -16.64 2.49 -1.44
C ASN A 698 -17.96 1.80 -1.07
N ILE A 699 -18.26 0.63 -1.68
CA ILE A 699 -19.41 -0.19 -1.30
C ILE A 699 -19.23 -0.74 0.12
N ALA A 700 -18.02 -1.22 0.45
CA ALA A 700 -17.69 -1.73 1.77
C ALA A 700 -17.83 -0.65 2.85
N ASP A 701 -17.33 0.57 2.59
CA ASP A 701 -17.50 1.71 3.49
C ASP A 701 -18.97 2.10 3.70
N LEU A 702 -19.76 2.20 2.62
CA LEU A 702 -21.19 2.54 2.70
C LEU A 702 -21.98 1.50 3.49
N GLY A 703 -21.70 0.21 3.26
CA GLY A 703 -22.33 -0.89 4.00
C GLY A 703 -21.91 -0.89 5.47
N SER A 704 -20.66 -0.60 5.76
CA SER A 704 -20.15 -0.45 7.12
C SER A 704 -20.92 0.63 7.88
N VAL A 705 -20.94 1.85 7.38
CA VAL A 705 -21.62 2.98 8.06
C VAL A 705 -23.11 2.71 8.21
N ALA A 706 -23.77 2.12 7.18
CA ALA A 706 -25.18 1.76 7.27
C ALA A 706 -25.47 0.78 8.42
N CYS A 707 -24.64 -0.26 8.53
CA CYS A 707 -24.75 -1.28 9.56
C CYS A 707 -24.56 -0.68 10.97
N LEU A 708 -23.49 0.09 11.16
CA LEU A 708 -23.14 0.67 12.46
C LEU A 708 -24.13 1.74 12.90
N THR A 709 -24.64 2.55 11.99
CA THR A 709 -25.72 3.51 12.25
C THR A 709 -26.99 2.78 12.74
N GLU A 710 -27.32 1.63 12.16
CA GLU A 710 -28.45 0.84 12.62
C GLU A 710 -28.22 0.18 13.97
N ILE A 711 -27.00 -0.31 14.26
CA ILE A 711 -26.65 -0.81 15.59
C ILE A 711 -26.86 0.27 16.63
N GLU A 712 -26.34 1.47 16.37
CA GLU A 712 -26.45 2.61 17.27
C GLU A 712 -27.91 3.03 17.47
N SER A 713 -28.74 2.99 16.42
CA SER A 713 -30.18 3.32 16.49
C SER A 713 -30.99 2.42 17.43
N LYS A 714 -30.54 1.19 17.66
CA LYS A 714 -31.20 0.20 18.54
C LYS A 714 -30.83 0.38 20.01
N ARG A 715 -29.93 1.30 20.35
CA ARG A 715 -29.50 1.59 21.72
C ARG A 715 -30.55 2.48 22.43
N GLU A 716 -30.57 2.42 23.77
CA GLU A 716 -31.52 3.20 24.58
C GLU A 716 -31.22 4.72 24.46
N ASN A 717 -29.97 5.09 24.35
CA ASN A 717 -29.51 6.48 24.19
C ASN A 717 -28.44 6.53 23.10
N PRO A 718 -28.81 6.62 21.83
CA PRO A 718 -27.85 6.61 20.73
C PRO A 718 -26.99 7.89 20.74
N ASP A 719 -25.67 7.74 20.58
CA ASP A 719 -24.72 8.84 20.43
C ASP A 719 -24.04 8.79 19.03
N TYR A 720 -24.79 9.20 18.03
CA TYR A 720 -24.30 9.26 16.65
C TYR A 720 -23.13 10.22 16.49
N ALA A 721 -23.04 11.27 17.35
CA ALA A 721 -21.93 12.21 17.25
C ALA A 721 -20.61 11.54 17.65
N ALA A 722 -20.60 10.77 18.74
CA ALA A 722 -19.44 9.98 19.15
C ALA A 722 -19.08 8.94 18.07
N LEU A 723 -20.08 8.20 17.55
CA LEU A 723 -19.89 7.19 16.52
C LEU A 723 -19.23 7.75 15.25
N TYR A 724 -19.81 8.80 14.66
CA TYR A 724 -19.30 9.37 13.40
C TYR A 724 -17.97 10.11 13.58
N THR A 725 -17.73 10.69 14.76
CA THR A 725 -16.42 11.28 15.10
C THR A 725 -15.36 10.20 15.11
N ALA A 726 -15.59 9.07 15.78
CA ALA A 726 -14.67 7.94 15.84
C ALA A 726 -14.38 7.35 14.44
N MET A 727 -15.40 7.27 13.58
CA MET A 727 -15.24 6.83 12.18
C MET A 727 -14.32 7.77 11.39
N ALA A 728 -14.41 9.08 11.58
CA ALA A 728 -13.55 10.02 10.88
C ALA A 728 -12.11 10.01 11.40
N GLU A 729 -11.91 9.72 12.68
CA GLU A 729 -10.59 9.70 13.33
C GLU A 729 -9.68 8.60 12.79
N ILE A 730 -10.18 7.40 12.52
CA ILE A 730 -9.35 6.30 11.99
C ILE A 730 -8.83 6.55 10.58
N TRP A 731 -9.45 7.45 9.85
CA TRP A 731 -9.02 7.86 8.51
C TRP A 731 -8.13 9.10 8.52
N CYS A 732 -7.75 9.61 9.69
CA CYS A 732 -6.82 10.74 9.78
C CYS A 732 -5.50 10.40 9.10
N SER A 733 -5.13 11.16 8.06
CA SER A 733 -3.89 10.91 7.31
C SER A 733 -3.24 12.18 6.78
N SER A 734 -1.93 12.14 6.67
CA SER A 734 -1.10 13.19 6.09
C SER A 734 -0.08 12.55 5.14
N TYR A 735 -0.11 12.94 3.87
CA TYR A 735 0.77 12.44 2.83
C TYR A 735 1.43 13.58 2.06
N PRO A 736 2.67 13.41 1.57
CA PRO A 736 3.25 14.25 0.53
C PRO A 736 2.38 14.24 -0.73
N ARG A 737 2.48 15.29 -1.55
CA ARG A 737 1.70 15.39 -2.79
C ARG A 737 1.98 14.23 -3.75
N GLU A 738 3.24 13.85 -3.88
CA GLU A 738 3.69 12.73 -4.73
C GLU A 738 3.02 11.43 -4.32
N THR A 739 2.99 11.15 -3.02
CA THR A 739 2.30 9.97 -2.46
C THR A 739 0.80 10.02 -2.74
N ARG A 740 0.16 11.18 -2.56
CA ARG A 740 -1.28 11.33 -2.88
C ARG A 740 -1.57 11.09 -4.35
N LEU A 741 -0.72 11.61 -5.25
CA LEU A 741 -0.85 11.35 -6.69
C LEU A 741 -0.66 9.88 -7.02
N TYR A 742 0.32 9.24 -6.42
CA TYR A 742 0.56 7.81 -6.58
C TYR A 742 -0.64 6.98 -6.09
N LEU A 743 -1.12 7.24 -4.88
CA LEU A 743 -2.27 6.53 -4.31
C LEU A 743 -3.54 6.75 -5.15
N ALA A 744 -3.82 7.97 -5.60
CA ALA A 744 -4.98 8.25 -6.45
C ALA A 744 -5.00 7.46 -7.77
N GLN A 745 -3.85 6.97 -8.24
CA GLN A 745 -3.71 6.20 -9.48
C GLN A 745 -3.66 4.69 -9.24
N ALA A 746 -3.14 4.23 -8.10
CA ALA A 746 -2.80 2.85 -7.85
C ALA A 746 -3.66 2.18 -6.77
N ASP A 747 -4.11 2.93 -5.78
CA ASP A 747 -4.86 2.41 -4.64
C ASP A 747 -6.33 2.18 -5.01
N VAL A 748 -6.85 1.04 -4.58
CA VAL A 748 -8.26 0.68 -4.75
C VAL A 748 -9.17 1.34 -3.70
N HIS A 749 -8.58 1.95 -2.66
CA HIS A 749 -9.31 2.71 -1.65
C HIS A 749 -9.53 4.16 -2.08
N ALA A 750 -10.68 4.72 -1.74
CA ALA A 750 -10.87 6.15 -1.85
C ALA A 750 -9.90 6.91 -0.92
N PRO A 751 -9.46 8.13 -1.27
CA PRO A 751 -8.67 8.96 -0.35
C PRO A 751 -9.32 9.08 1.04
N ASP A 752 -8.51 8.99 2.10
CA ASP A 752 -8.97 8.94 3.50
C ASP A 752 -9.94 10.06 3.87
N LYS A 753 -9.75 11.27 3.35
CA LYS A 753 -10.70 12.37 3.52
C LYS A 753 -12.12 12.01 3.06
N LEU A 754 -12.25 11.26 1.97
CA LEU A 754 -13.56 10.84 1.45
C LEU A 754 -14.12 9.67 2.26
N ARG A 755 -13.28 8.77 2.75
CA ARG A 755 -13.66 7.69 3.67
C ARG A 755 -14.15 8.23 5.02
N GLY A 756 -13.52 9.29 5.54
CA GLY A 756 -13.90 9.95 6.79
C GLY A 756 -14.96 11.04 6.67
N SER A 757 -15.49 11.35 5.45
CA SER A 757 -16.48 12.41 5.29
C SER A 757 -17.58 12.11 4.28
N LEU A 758 -17.25 11.81 3.01
CA LEU A 758 -18.24 11.64 1.95
C LEU A 758 -19.18 10.46 2.21
N VAL A 759 -18.66 9.37 2.77
CA VAL A 759 -19.47 8.21 3.13
C VAL A 759 -20.56 8.60 4.13
N LEU A 760 -20.25 9.44 5.12
CA LEU A 760 -21.18 9.87 6.19
C LEU A 760 -22.32 10.73 5.64
N GLN A 761 -22.09 11.48 4.58
CA GLN A 761 -23.10 12.35 3.93
C GLN A 761 -24.29 11.57 3.33
N ASN A 762 -24.24 10.24 3.30
CA ASN A 762 -25.33 9.42 2.80
C ASN A 762 -26.40 9.12 3.87
N PHE A 763 -26.15 9.44 5.14
CA PHE A 763 -26.99 9.05 6.28
C PHE A 763 -27.66 10.25 6.94
N SER A 764 -28.98 10.15 7.19
CA SER A 764 -29.76 11.23 7.81
C SER A 764 -29.35 11.53 9.25
N GLU A 765 -28.95 10.50 9.99
CA GLU A 765 -28.51 10.56 11.37
C GLU A 765 -27.23 11.41 11.53
N PHE A 766 -26.37 11.45 10.50
CA PHE A 766 -25.21 12.31 10.46
C PHE A 766 -25.61 13.79 10.47
N TYR A 767 -26.62 14.15 9.68
CA TYR A 767 -27.10 15.54 9.63
C TYR A 767 -27.77 15.96 10.94
N GLU A 768 -28.51 15.04 11.56
CA GLU A 768 -29.17 15.27 12.86
C GLU A 768 -28.14 15.43 13.99
N ALA A 769 -27.10 14.60 14.00
CA ALA A 769 -26.05 14.61 15.03
C ALA A 769 -25.26 15.93 15.07
N PHE A 770 -25.07 16.58 13.91
CA PHE A 770 -24.24 17.77 13.78
C PHE A 770 -25.00 19.03 13.35
N ASP A 771 -26.34 19.01 13.35
CA ASP A 771 -27.21 20.11 12.92
C ASP A 771 -26.87 20.63 11.51
N ILE A 772 -26.49 19.73 10.59
CA ILE A 772 -26.12 20.09 9.20
C ILE A 772 -27.39 20.32 8.38
N THR A 773 -27.41 21.40 7.61
CA THR A 773 -28.54 21.83 6.80
C THR A 773 -28.14 21.98 5.33
N GLU A 774 -29.11 22.24 4.45
CA GLU A 774 -28.88 22.47 3.00
C GLU A 774 -28.02 23.70 2.66
N GLU A 775 -27.72 24.53 3.65
CA GLU A 775 -26.87 25.72 3.50
C GLU A 775 -25.39 25.38 3.80
N ASP A 776 -25.09 24.21 4.36
CA ASP A 776 -23.76 23.79 4.80
C ASP A 776 -23.05 22.97 3.70
N ALA A 777 -21.72 23.04 3.60
CA ALA A 777 -20.96 22.36 2.55
C ALA A 777 -20.96 20.83 2.70
N MET A 778 -21.16 20.31 3.92
CA MET A 778 -21.30 18.88 4.17
C MET A 778 -22.68 18.32 3.76
N TRP A 779 -23.61 19.14 3.28
CA TRP A 779 -24.93 18.68 2.86
C TRP A 779 -24.85 18.00 1.49
N LEU A 780 -25.30 16.75 1.43
CA LEU A 780 -25.54 16.01 0.19
C LEU A 780 -27.06 15.93 -0.03
N PRO A 781 -27.61 16.42 -1.19
CA PRO A 781 -29.04 16.32 -1.48
C PRO A 781 -29.56 14.88 -1.39
N PRO A 782 -30.76 14.65 -0.84
CA PRO A 782 -31.28 13.29 -0.65
C PRO A 782 -31.32 12.42 -1.90
N GLU A 783 -31.52 13.03 -3.07
CA GLU A 783 -31.52 12.34 -4.38
C GLU A 783 -30.13 11.91 -4.86
N GLU A 784 -29.07 12.46 -4.28
CA GLU A 784 -27.69 12.10 -4.56
C GLU A 784 -27.13 11.07 -3.58
N ARG A 785 -27.81 10.85 -2.44
CA ARG A 785 -27.41 9.87 -1.43
C ARG A 785 -27.56 8.45 -1.96
N VAL A 786 -26.61 7.60 -1.62
CA VAL A 786 -26.59 6.19 -2.02
C VAL A 786 -26.62 5.32 -0.78
N VAL A 787 -27.62 4.47 -0.70
CA VAL A 787 -27.71 3.37 0.26
C VAL A 787 -27.81 2.10 -0.57
N ILE A 788 -26.89 1.17 -0.38
CA ILE A 788 -26.79 -0.05 -1.18
C ILE A 788 -27.17 -1.29 -0.37
N TRP A 789 -26.72 -1.36 0.86
CA TRP A 789 -27.02 -2.44 1.81
C TRP A 789 -27.83 -1.99 3.03
#